data_08c072257adc326ecb1e5e294c111a6e
#
_entry.id   08c072257adc326ecb1e5e294c111a6e
#
_cell.length_a   1.000
_cell.length_b   1.000
_cell.length_c   1.000
_cell.angle_alpha   90.00
_cell.angle_beta   90.00
_cell.angle_gamma   90.00
#
_symmetry.space_group_name_H-M   'P 1'
#
loop_
_entity.id
_entity.type
_entity.pdbx_description
1 polymer ?
#
loop_
_entity_poly.entity_id
_entity_poly.type
_entity_poly.pdbx_seq_one_letter_code
_entity_poly.pdbx_strand_id
1 'polypeptide(L)'
;MRPNPCVKAIAVLAALTFGGLAPAIPPPTAAADDATTDATAATATAAAAKPTETAITVLGVTDLHGHIERTTDPATGAVADPGAVTLACEISRVRESSPGAVLVSSGDNLGDSPPASALLEDQPALDVLNAMSTDVSALGAHEFDKGLDDLTDRILPSAAFPYLSANLTGSALDSEGEGGGTFIKDVNGVKVGFVGIMTDDFPALVAPATAGALSPAPAAATANAKAAELKRTGAADVVVVLAHADADGLAPRLTGDVDAVLGGYSDVGHPGAGESATMTSTDGQDIAVVQADRYGRGLAEVSLAYSASTHEVSVISAADRDLRTSDCTADAYGVEGIVSQASARAAAGDSQRAAALGTDFLRGSSDGVTPGTSLGTESTASDLIADSYAHWASTNAPRGDAARIIGLASPGDAHADLLYAKDPANGETGDGALTKGEARAFEPLGNGMSYAVLTGARLKAVLAQQWRPGDDRGVLTLGTSANLSVRIDQDAADELYAIHDEVAKGTATAAAKATPIADARSRVIASIVIDGVPLADDDSVLVASSSPLMAGGDGYAALSEISAVATDSVDRDVLIEYLASFGGGGASASYLKHQTGLASTISQANPRAATLSLTGLVHSNDSEKPRGVTSVRYSYQEASGVTVTSGAVAVDTTTVANRPETGRATLQVVFGQDAAAQKCSFGDAQDTSCFLATIELLDVSGAVLSTYGYELAIDGSAAMGIDSEAGAGGAGASMHAEEVVVAPTPVGRSDRGFSMARTGATIGIGVIALGLLIGGAILLVRRRGGADEGDVSDGVDAVDADFADLDGPAGTGSP
;
A
#
# COMPACT_ATOMS: atom_id res chain seq x y z
N MET A 1 24.33 15.47 -47.35
CA MET A 1 25.30 14.72 -48.18
C MET A 1 25.30 13.27 -47.67
N ARG A 2 24.77 12.39 -48.46
CA ARG A 2 24.92 10.92 -48.36
C ARG A 2 26.31 10.52 -48.92
N PRO A 3 26.77 9.23 -48.81
CA PRO A 3 26.03 7.96 -48.63
C PRO A 3 26.60 6.90 -47.68
N ASN A 4 25.75 5.86 -47.47
CA ASN A 4 26.04 4.49 -47.06
C ASN A 4 26.98 3.76 -48.04
N PRO A 5 27.63 2.58 -47.73
CA PRO A 5 26.99 1.35 -48.16
C PRO A 5 27.13 0.10 -47.25
N CYS A 6 26.14 -0.79 -47.46
CA CYS A 6 26.01 -2.22 -47.11
C CYS A 6 27.19 -3.10 -47.40
N VAL A 7 27.34 -4.21 -46.64
CA VAL A 7 27.90 -5.49 -47.12
C VAL A 7 27.02 -6.64 -46.61
N LYS A 8 26.60 -7.48 -47.55
CA LYS A 8 25.91 -8.77 -47.42
C LYS A 8 26.90 -9.86 -47.09
N ALA A 9 26.55 -10.83 -46.26
CA ALA A 9 27.26 -12.10 -46.19
C ALA A 9 26.37 -13.27 -46.57
N ILE A 10 26.91 -14.14 -47.35
CA ILE A 10 26.35 -15.29 -48.07
C ILE A 10 26.44 -16.55 -47.24
N ALA A 11 25.37 -17.35 -47.28
CA ALA A 11 25.28 -18.69 -46.76
C ALA A 11 25.97 -19.67 -47.73
N VAL A 12 26.70 -20.67 -47.19
CA VAL A 12 27.11 -21.86 -47.96
C VAL A 12 26.73 -23.11 -47.19
N LEU A 13 25.96 -23.92 -47.84
CA LEU A 13 25.49 -25.25 -47.49
C LEU A 13 26.54 -26.26 -47.99
N ALA A 14 26.97 -27.20 -47.13
CA ALA A 14 27.68 -28.41 -47.63
C ALA A 14 27.20 -29.64 -46.83
N ALA A 15 26.46 -30.49 -47.53
CA ALA A 15 26.16 -31.83 -47.12
C ALA A 15 27.32 -32.76 -47.54
N LEU A 16 27.75 -33.65 -46.62
CA LEU A 16 28.57 -34.81 -46.96
C LEU A 16 28.06 -36.02 -46.21
N THR A 17 27.48 -36.95 -46.95
CA THR A 17 27.17 -38.33 -46.62
C THR A 17 28.46 -39.17 -46.60
N PHE A 18 28.66 -39.94 -45.56
CA PHE A 18 29.45 -41.20 -45.66
C PHE A 18 28.89 -42.26 -44.71
N GLY A 19 28.50 -43.37 -45.33
CA GLY A 19 28.08 -44.57 -44.68
C GLY A 19 29.31 -45.41 -44.18
N GLY A 20 29.06 -46.26 -43.23
CA GLY A 20 30.06 -47.20 -42.76
C GLY A 20 29.53 -48.16 -41.70
N LEU A 21 29.09 -49.30 -42.13
CA LEU A 21 29.05 -50.63 -41.55
C LEU A 21 29.22 -50.81 -40.04
N ALA A 22 28.25 -51.42 -39.43
CA ALA A 22 28.32 -52.14 -38.18
C ALA A 22 28.92 -53.57 -38.39
N PRO A 23 29.61 -54.07 -37.42
CA PRO A 23 29.75 -55.55 -37.29
C PRO A 23 28.84 -56.08 -36.21
N ALA A 24 28.12 -57.16 -36.59
CA ALA A 24 27.31 -57.98 -35.70
C ALA A 24 28.17 -58.89 -34.85
N ILE A 25 27.86 -59.08 -33.59
CA ILE A 25 28.35 -60.04 -32.68
C ILE A 25 27.30 -61.13 -32.46
N PRO A 26 27.63 -62.48 -32.61
CA PRO A 26 26.64 -63.55 -32.45
C PRO A 26 26.52 -63.99 -30.99
N PRO A 27 25.37 -64.62 -30.60
CA PRO A 27 25.15 -65.11 -29.25
C PRO A 27 25.93 -66.45 -28.98
N PRO A 28 26.34 -66.68 -27.70
CA PRO A 28 26.95 -67.98 -27.35
C PRO A 28 25.89 -69.06 -27.13
N THR A 29 26.14 -70.13 -27.73
CA THR A 29 25.44 -71.44 -27.59
C THR A 29 25.64 -72.04 -26.21
N ALA A 30 24.56 -72.67 -25.71
CA ALA A 30 24.59 -73.54 -24.55
C ALA A 30 25.43 -74.82 -24.77
N ALA A 31 26.21 -75.19 -23.78
CA ALA A 31 26.70 -76.54 -23.59
C ALA A 31 26.36 -77.07 -22.23
N ALA A 32 25.63 -78.14 -22.20
CA ALA A 32 25.31 -78.91 -21.00
C ALA A 32 26.46 -79.83 -20.74
N ASP A 33 26.94 -79.93 -19.50
CA ASP A 33 27.56 -81.10 -18.97
C ASP A 33 27.25 -81.37 -17.51
N ASP A 34 27.00 -82.60 -17.29
CA ASP A 34 26.48 -83.32 -16.13
C ASP A 34 27.62 -83.58 -15.12
N ALA A 35 27.37 -83.45 -13.82
CA ALA A 35 28.02 -84.29 -12.77
C ALA A 35 27.53 -83.95 -11.35
N THR A 36 26.61 -84.70 -10.81
CA THR A 36 26.63 -85.36 -9.48
C THR A 36 27.09 -84.64 -8.23
N THR A 37 26.07 -84.46 -7.36
CA THR A 37 26.00 -84.69 -5.89
C THR A 37 27.14 -84.18 -5.00
N ASP A 38 26.88 -83.26 -4.15
CA ASP A 38 27.03 -83.48 -2.69
C ASP A 38 26.04 -82.50 -1.89
N ALA A 39 25.34 -83.04 -0.99
CA ALA A 39 24.34 -82.33 -0.14
C ALA A 39 25.04 -81.85 1.13
N THR A 40 25.34 -80.63 1.24
CA THR A 40 25.54 -79.93 2.54
C THR A 40 24.47 -78.89 2.78
N ALA A 41 23.68 -79.08 3.82
CA ALA A 41 22.65 -78.14 4.28
C ALA A 41 23.29 -76.84 4.68
N ALA A 42 23.17 -75.81 3.82
CA ALA A 42 23.41 -74.41 4.17
C ALA A 42 22.08 -73.84 4.67
N THR A 43 22.02 -73.56 5.96
CA THR A 43 20.99 -72.75 6.59
C THR A 43 20.93 -71.43 5.83
N ALA A 44 19.92 -71.26 4.98
CA ALA A 44 19.57 -69.95 4.42
C ALA A 44 19.11 -69.05 5.56
N THR A 45 20.02 -68.22 6.01
CA THR A 45 19.62 -66.99 6.73
C THR A 45 18.72 -66.21 5.77
N ALA A 46 17.42 -66.20 6.08
CA ALA A 46 16.48 -65.29 5.40
C ALA A 46 17.01 -63.89 5.55
N ALA A 47 17.51 -63.29 4.44
CA ALA A 47 17.71 -61.84 4.40
C ALA A 47 16.39 -61.23 4.81
N ALA A 48 16.40 -60.52 5.91
CA ALA A 48 15.24 -59.71 6.33
C ALA A 48 14.84 -58.88 5.11
N ALA A 49 13.61 -59.03 4.63
CA ALA A 49 13.09 -58.16 3.60
C ALA A 49 13.23 -56.74 4.12
N LYS A 50 13.85 -55.88 3.30
CA LYS A 50 13.94 -54.45 3.60
C LYS A 50 12.51 -53.96 3.87
N PRO A 51 12.22 -53.24 4.97
CA PRO A 51 10.90 -52.75 5.23
C PRO A 51 10.42 -51.98 4.00
N THR A 52 9.20 -52.27 3.58
CA THR A 52 8.55 -51.58 2.46
C THR A 52 8.22 -50.17 2.93
N GLU A 53 9.04 -49.20 2.49
CA GLU A 53 8.77 -47.78 2.74
C GLU A 53 7.73 -47.27 1.75
N THR A 54 6.77 -46.51 2.20
CA THR A 54 5.76 -45.82 1.38
C THR A 54 6.19 -44.38 1.19
N ALA A 55 6.36 -44.00 -0.08
CA ALA A 55 6.68 -42.61 -0.41
C ALA A 55 5.39 -41.74 -0.32
N ILE A 56 5.56 -40.55 0.25
CA ILE A 56 4.52 -39.51 0.39
C ILE A 56 5.07 -38.24 -0.22
N THR A 57 4.37 -37.66 -1.20
CA THR A 57 4.73 -36.40 -1.82
C THR A 57 3.69 -35.35 -1.48
N VAL A 58 4.13 -34.23 -0.91
CA VAL A 58 3.33 -33.04 -0.61
C VAL A 58 3.83 -31.88 -1.45
N LEU A 59 2.91 -31.27 -2.22
CA LEU A 59 3.15 -30.06 -3.00
C LEU A 59 2.55 -28.90 -2.24
N GLY A 60 3.28 -27.79 -2.09
CA GLY A 60 2.85 -26.63 -1.37
C GLY A 60 2.89 -25.36 -2.21
N VAL A 61 1.87 -24.54 -2.06
CA VAL A 61 1.83 -23.14 -2.48
C VAL A 61 1.60 -22.28 -1.27
N THR A 62 1.92 -21.01 -1.35
CA THR A 62 1.63 -20.01 -0.31
C THR A 62 1.60 -18.63 -0.91
N ASP A 63 0.99 -17.67 -0.23
CA ASP A 63 1.05 -16.25 -0.57
C ASP A 63 0.77 -16.01 -2.06
N LEU A 64 -0.29 -16.68 -2.58
CA LEU A 64 -0.68 -16.57 -3.99
C LEU A 64 -1.23 -15.19 -4.30
N HIS A 65 -1.94 -14.55 -3.32
CA HIS A 65 -2.50 -13.21 -3.43
C HIS A 65 -3.18 -12.96 -4.78
N GLY A 66 -3.98 -13.90 -5.24
CA GLY A 66 -4.71 -13.77 -6.48
C GLY A 66 -3.88 -13.58 -7.75
N HIS A 67 -2.56 -13.79 -7.73
CA HIS A 67 -1.65 -13.69 -8.88
C HIS A 67 -1.85 -14.86 -9.85
N ILE A 68 -2.97 -14.85 -10.58
CA ILE A 68 -3.33 -15.91 -11.52
C ILE A 68 -2.80 -15.67 -12.93
N GLU A 69 -2.48 -14.41 -13.28
CA GLU A 69 -1.97 -14.04 -14.60
C GLU A 69 -0.46 -14.21 -14.70
N ARG A 70 0.03 -14.56 -15.91
CA ARG A 70 1.44 -14.50 -16.20
C ARG A 70 1.87 -13.06 -16.46
N THR A 71 2.85 -12.57 -15.72
CA THR A 71 3.41 -11.22 -15.88
C THR A 71 4.89 -11.26 -16.26
N THR A 72 5.37 -10.17 -16.83
CA THR A 72 6.79 -9.99 -17.20
C THR A 72 7.27 -8.62 -16.74
N ASP A 73 8.50 -8.55 -16.31
CA ASP A 73 9.17 -7.28 -16.04
C ASP A 73 9.31 -6.47 -17.33
N PRO A 74 8.75 -5.27 -17.43
CA PRO A 74 8.74 -4.48 -18.66
C PRO A 74 10.12 -4.00 -19.10
N ALA A 75 11.09 -3.90 -18.18
CA ALA A 75 12.43 -3.44 -18.50
C ALA A 75 13.33 -4.57 -19.04
N THR A 76 13.16 -5.78 -18.53
CA THR A 76 14.02 -6.94 -18.87
C THR A 76 13.33 -7.97 -19.75
N GLY A 77 11.98 -8.01 -19.77
CA GLY A 77 11.18 -9.04 -20.42
C GLY A 77 11.22 -10.39 -19.68
N ALA A 78 11.87 -10.47 -18.52
CA ALA A 78 11.89 -11.67 -17.70
C ALA A 78 10.50 -11.93 -17.11
N VAL A 79 10.19 -13.21 -16.85
CA VAL A 79 8.96 -13.59 -16.16
C VAL A 79 9.04 -13.07 -14.72
N ALA A 80 8.09 -12.23 -14.36
CA ALA A 80 7.91 -11.76 -12.97
C ALA A 80 7.06 -12.78 -12.20
N ASP A 81 5.84 -13.06 -12.70
CA ASP A 81 4.99 -14.11 -12.15
C ASP A 81 4.67 -15.14 -13.23
N PRO A 82 4.82 -16.43 -12.96
CA PRO A 82 4.60 -17.48 -13.97
C PRO A 82 3.12 -17.69 -14.30
N GLY A 83 2.22 -17.28 -13.39
CA GLY A 83 0.78 -17.40 -13.52
C GLY A 83 0.26 -18.82 -13.24
N ALA A 84 -1.04 -18.90 -12.99
CA ALA A 84 -1.71 -20.12 -12.56
C ALA A 84 -1.67 -21.25 -13.59
N VAL A 85 -1.59 -20.94 -14.90
CA VAL A 85 -1.46 -21.96 -15.95
C VAL A 85 -0.16 -22.71 -15.82
N THR A 86 0.96 -22.00 -15.60
CA THR A 86 2.28 -22.63 -15.38
C THR A 86 2.30 -23.45 -14.09
N LEU A 87 1.74 -22.91 -13.01
CA LEU A 87 1.63 -23.60 -11.73
C LEU A 87 0.83 -24.90 -11.86
N ALA A 88 -0.34 -24.83 -12.46
CA ALA A 88 -1.21 -26.01 -12.71
C ALA A 88 -0.51 -27.08 -13.56
N CYS A 89 0.21 -26.64 -14.57
CA CYS A 89 0.99 -27.52 -15.45
C CYS A 89 2.08 -28.27 -14.68
N GLU A 90 2.83 -27.58 -13.82
CA GLU A 90 3.90 -28.19 -13.02
C GLU A 90 3.34 -29.12 -11.94
N ILE A 91 2.23 -28.79 -11.30
CA ILE A 91 1.50 -29.67 -10.38
C ILE A 91 1.08 -30.96 -11.11
N SER A 92 0.54 -30.84 -12.34
CA SER A 92 0.16 -31.99 -13.16
C SER A 92 1.36 -32.88 -13.46
N ARG A 93 2.52 -32.30 -13.83
CA ARG A 93 3.76 -33.06 -14.07
C ARG A 93 4.22 -33.86 -12.85
N VAL A 94 4.13 -33.27 -11.65
CA VAL A 94 4.49 -34.00 -10.42
C VAL A 94 3.48 -35.11 -10.15
N ARG A 95 2.19 -34.83 -10.29
CA ARG A 95 1.13 -35.87 -10.08
C ARG A 95 1.22 -37.03 -11.08
N GLU A 96 1.71 -36.79 -12.31
CA GLU A 96 1.99 -37.85 -13.29
C GLU A 96 3.14 -38.77 -12.83
N SER A 97 4.18 -38.21 -12.22
CA SER A 97 5.36 -38.95 -11.73
C SER A 97 5.15 -39.53 -10.33
N SER A 98 4.34 -38.90 -9.50
CA SER A 98 4.03 -39.28 -8.13
C SER A 98 2.51 -39.33 -7.92
N PRO A 99 1.83 -40.38 -8.42
CA PRO A 99 0.38 -40.51 -8.25
C PRO A 99 0.01 -40.52 -6.77
N GLY A 100 -0.92 -39.66 -6.40
CA GLY A 100 -1.34 -39.45 -5.00
C GLY A 100 -0.57 -38.31 -4.31
N ALA A 101 0.22 -37.51 -5.02
CA ALA A 101 0.80 -36.28 -4.50
C ALA A 101 -0.32 -35.31 -4.05
N VAL A 102 -0.22 -34.84 -2.82
CA VAL A 102 -1.18 -33.97 -2.16
C VAL A 102 -0.81 -32.51 -2.43
N LEU A 103 -1.76 -31.68 -2.82
CA LEU A 103 -1.56 -30.25 -3.00
C LEU A 103 -2.13 -29.49 -1.80
N VAL A 104 -1.30 -28.67 -1.17
CA VAL A 104 -1.68 -27.88 0.02
C VAL A 104 -1.31 -26.42 -0.18
N SER A 105 -1.90 -25.55 0.64
CA SER A 105 -1.49 -24.15 0.75
C SER A 105 -1.21 -23.76 2.20
N SER A 106 -0.28 -22.84 2.40
CA SER A 106 0.05 -22.27 3.71
C SER A 106 -0.61 -20.90 3.96
N GLY A 107 -1.67 -20.56 3.21
CA GLY A 107 -2.47 -19.34 3.40
C GLY A 107 -2.11 -18.18 2.48
N ASP A 108 -2.78 -17.04 2.68
CA ASP A 108 -2.72 -15.82 1.85
C ASP A 108 -2.88 -16.13 0.35
N ASN A 109 -3.87 -16.94 0.05
CA ASN A 109 -4.22 -17.25 -1.33
C ASN A 109 -4.97 -16.10 -2.00
N LEU A 110 -5.69 -15.31 -1.20
CA LEU A 110 -6.61 -14.23 -1.56
C LEU A 110 -6.14 -12.94 -0.89
N GLY A 111 -6.72 -11.80 -1.29
CA GLY A 111 -6.38 -10.49 -0.73
C GLY A 111 -5.08 -9.91 -1.28
N ASP A 112 -4.94 -8.58 -1.22
CA ASP A 112 -3.85 -7.82 -1.88
C ASP A 112 -3.62 -8.22 -3.35
N SER A 113 -4.71 -8.52 -4.05
CA SER A 113 -4.71 -9.21 -5.33
C SER A 113 -4.62 -8.27 -6.52
N PRO A 114 -3.99 -8.69 -7.64
CA PRO A 114 -4.08 -8.01 -8.92
C PRO A 114 -5.52 -7.90 -9.45
N PRO A 115 -5.77 -6.97 -10.41
CA PRO A 115 -7.11 -6.69 -10.93
C PRO A 115 -7.91 -7.91 -11.40
N ALA A 116 -7.23 -8.89 -12.00
CA ALA A 116 -7.90 -10.11 -12.49
C ALA A 116 -8.58 -10.91 -11.38
N SER A 117 -8.12 -10.80 -10.14
CA SER A 117 -8.73 -11.41 -8.96
C SER A 117 -9.49 -10.40 -8.11
N ALA A 118 -8.86 -9.27 -7.73
CA ALA A 118 -9.43 -8.27 -6.83
C ALA A 118 -10.80 -7.72 -7.30
N LEU A 119 -10.98 -7.42 -8.60
CA LEU A 119 -12.23 -6.91 -9.16
C LEU A 119 -13.38 -7.93 -9.15
N LEU A 120 -13.06 -9.18 -8.92
CA LEU A 120 -13.99 -10.30 -8.91
C LEU A 120 -14.05 -10.95 -7.53
N GLU A 121 -13.75 -10.18 -6.49
CA GLU A 121 -13.81 -10.60 -5.08
C GLU A 121 -12.90 -11.81 -4.79
N ASP A 122 -11.77 -11.92 -5.51
CA ASP A 122 -10.80 -13.02 -5.46
C ASP A 122 -11.37 -14.41 -5.83
N GLN A 123 -12.61 -14.44 -6.33
CA GLN A 123 -13.23 -15.68 -6.76
C GLN A 123 -12.41 -16.43 -7.83
N PRO A 124 -11.74 -15.74 -8.82
CA PRO A 124 -10.91 -16.45 -9.80
C PRO A 124 -9.72 -17.19 -9.18
N ALA A 125 -9.09 -16.65 -8.14
CA ALA A 125 -8.00 -17.32 -7.44
C ALA A 125 -8.49 -18.58 -6.73
N LEU A 126 -9.65 -18.48 -6.06
CA LEU A 126 -10.29 -19.64 -5.41
C LEU A 126 -10.73 -20.69 -6.44
N ASP A 127 -11.28 -20.27 -7.60
CA ASP A 127 -11.65 -21.17 -8.68
C ASP A 127 -10.43 -21.91 -9.26
N VAL A 128 -9.27 -21.25 -9.35
CA VAL A 128 -7.98 -21.84 -9.76
C VAL A 128 -7.55 -22.92 -8.78
N LEU A 129 -7.56 -22.63 -7.46
CA LEU A 129 -7.19 -23.59 -6.43
C LEU A 129 -8.14 -24.79 -6.41
N ASN A 130 -9.44 -24.55 -6.57
CA ASN A 130 -10.45 -25.60 -6.71
C ASN A 130 -10.20 -26.48 -7.94
N ALA A 131 -9.91 -25.86 -9.10
CA ALA A 131 -9.63 -26.57 -10.34
C ALA A 131 -8.37 -27.43 -10.24
N MET A 132 -7.31 -26.95 -9.59
CA MET A 132 -6.08 -27.71 -9.33
C MET A 132 -6.28 -28.84 -8.30
N SER A 133 -7.48 -28.97 -7.73
CA SER A 133 -7.80 -29.94 -6.68
C SER A 133 -6.84 -29.80 -5.49
N THR A 134 -6.79 -28.61 -4.94
CA THR A 134 -6.15 -28.38 -3.63
C THR A 134 -6.83 -29.24 -2.58
N ASP A 135 -6.06 -29.90 -1.75
CA ASP A 135 -6.56 -30.84 -0.75
C ASP A 135 -6.91 -30.14 0.57
N VAL A 136 -6.10 -29.16 0.95
CA VAL A 136 -6.25 -28.41 2.20
C VAL A 136 -5.41 -27.15 2.16
N SER A 137 -5.85 -26.07 2.84
CA SER A 137 -5.09 -24.83 3.05
C SER A 137 -5.04 -24.46 4.54
N ALA A 138 -3.95 -23.85 4.99
CA ALA A 138 -4.02 -23.02 6.19
C ALA A 138 -4.74 -21.71 5.86
N LEU A 139 -5.24 -21.00 6.87
CA LEU A 139 -5.63 -19.60 6.76
C LEU A 139 -4.39 -18.70 6.85
N GLY A 140 -4.32 -17.67 6.04
CA GLY A 140 -3.43 -16.54 6.21
C GLY A 140 -4.16 -15.29 6.68
N ALA A 141 -3.47 -14.18 6.83
CA ALA A 141 -4.04 -12.93 7.33
C ALA A 141 -4.99 -12.29 6.30
N HIS A 142 -4.66 -12.39 5.01
CA HIS A 142 -5.41 -11.76 3.92
C HIS A 142 -6.72 -12.47 3.57
N GLU A 143 -6.95 -13.71 3.99
CA GLU A 143 -8.28 -14.30 3.95
C GLU A 143 -9.29 -13.53 4.83
N PHE A 144 -8.82 -12.66 5.76
CA PHE A 144 -9.64 -11.82 6.63
C PHE A 144 -9.77 -10.36 6.17
N ASP A 145 -9.26 -9.95 5.03
CA ASP A 145 -9.25 -8.56 4.55
C ASP A 145 -10.63 -7.92 4.54
N LYS A 146 -11.67 -8.70 4.19
CA LYS A 146 -13.07 -8.25 4.17
C LYS A 146 -13.84 -8.65 5.44
N GLY A 147 -13.13 -9.00 6.49
CA GLY A 147 -13.69 -9.39 7.78
C GLY A 147 -14.06 -10.85 7.89
N LEU A 148 -14.39 -11.26 9.14
CA LEU A 148 -14.72 -12.65 9.47
C LEU A 148 -15.98 -13.16 8.76
N ASP A 149 -16.98 -12.29 8.57
CA ASP A 149 -18.24 -12.66 7.92
C ASP A 149 -18.03 -13.02 6.44
N ASP A 150 -17.15 -12.28 5.71
CA ASP A 150 -16.82 -12.64 4.34
C ASP A 150 -16.08 -13.99 4.24
N LEU A 151 -15.16 -14.24 5.14
CA LEU A 151 -14.48 -15.52 5.22
C LEU A 151 -15.50 -16.67 5.43
N THR A 152 -16.37 -16.54 6.42
CA THR A 152 -17.29 -17.64 6.81
C THR A 152 -18.46 -17.81 5.86
N ASP A 153 -19.01 -16.74 5.28
CA ASP A 153 -20.23 -16.76 4.48
C ASP A 153 -19.95 -16.90 2.98
N ARG A 154 -18.76 -16.52 2.51
CA ARG A 154 -18.39 -16.54 1.09
C ARG A 154 -17.19 -17.44 0.80
N ILE A 155 -16.04 -17.22 1.43
CA ILE A 155 -14.79 -17.90 1.07
C ILE A 155 -14.86 -19.39 1.42
N LEU A 156 -15.12 -19.72 2.69
CA LEU A 156 -15.18 -21.12 3.13
C LEU A 156 -16.22 -21.94 2.35
N PRO A 157 -17.47 -21.48 2.12
CA PRO A 157 -18.44 -22.23 1.31
C PRO A 157 -18.09 -22.37 -0.17
N SER A 158 -17.22 -21.48 -0.71
CA SER A 158 -16.82 -21.50 -2.13
C SER A 158 -15.56 -22.35 -2.36
N ALA A 159 -14.78 -22.64 -1.32
CA ALA A 159 -13.63 -23.51 -1.40
C ALA A 159 -14.07 -24.99 -1.49
N ALA A 160 -13.44 -25.76 -2.39
CA ALA A 160 -13.64 -27.20 -2.49
C ALA A 160 -12.74 -27.99 -1.52
N PHE A 161 -12.02 -27.30 -0.67
CA PHE A 161 -11.06 -27.82 0.32
C PHE A 161 -11.24 -27.08 1.65
N PRO A 162 -10.91 -27.69 2.80
CA PRO A 162 -10.98 -27.01 4.08
C PRO A 162 -9.84 -25.99 4.27
N TYR A 163 -10.16 -24.86 4.91
CA TYR A 163 -9.19 -23.93 5.47
C TYR A 163 -8.98 -24.24 6.95
N LEU A 164 -7.75 -24.33 7.39
CA LEU A 164 -7.37 -24.75 8.73
C LEU A 164 -6.70 -23.63 9.53
N SER A 165 -7.06 -23.49 10.79
CA SER A 165 -6.25 -22.77 11.78
C SER A 165 -6.48 -23.39 13.16
N ALA A 166 -5.50 -24.12 13.67
CA ALA A 166 -5.62 -24.80 14.96
C ALA A 166 -5.40 -23.87 16.14
N ASN A 167 -4.75 -22.73 15.93
CA ASN A 167 -4.45 -21.75 16.98
C ASN A 167 -5.34 -20.51 16.96
N LEU A 168 -6.35 -20.43 16.09
CA LEU A 168 -7.41 -19.42 16.13
C LEU A 168 -8.72 -20.10 16.51
N THR A 169 -9.30 -19.71 17.64
CA THR A 169 -10.56 -20.29 18.14
C THR A 169 -11.61 -19.21 18.35
N GLY A 170 -12.90 -19.62 18.39
CA GLY A 170 -14.00 -18.73 18.75
C GLY A 170 -14.97 -18.41 17.62
N SER A 171 -14.97 -19.16 16.51
CA SER A 171 -15.88 -18.94 15.39
C SER A 171 -16.23 -20.23 14.66
N ALA A 172 -16.85 -20.09 13.46
CA ALA A 172 -17.12 -21.20 12.53
C ALA A 172 -15.84 -21.95 12.13
N LEU A 173 -14.64 -21.35 12.26
CA LEU A 173 -13.35 -21.98 11.99
C LEU A 173 -13.09 -23.23 12.85
N ASP A 174 -13.69 -23.33 14.03
CA ASP A 174 -13.51 -24.48 14.94
C ASP A 174 -14.03 -25.80 14.33
N SER A 175 -14.88 -25.74 13.32
CA SER A 175 -15.49 -26.89 12.67
C SER A 175 -14.88 -27.31 11.33
N GLU A 176 -13.90 -26.51 10.82
CA GLU A 176 -13.27 -26.80 9.54
C GLU A 176 -12.38 -28.06 9.60
N GLY A 177 -12.32 -28.78 8.48
CA GLY A 177 -11.60 -30.05 8.37
C GLY A 177 -12.20 -31.16 9.26
N GLU A 178 -11.35 -31.81 10.05
CA GLU A 178 -11.76 -32.81 11.07
C GLU A 178 -12.17 -32.13 12.40
N GLY A 179 -12.23 -30.79 12.40
CA GLY A 179 -12.41 -29.93 13.56
C GLY A 179 -11.11 -29.57 14.25
N GLY A 180 -11.10 -28.37 14.89
CA GLY A 180 -9.94 -27.86 15.62
C GLY A 180 -8.69 -27.65 14.76
N GLY A 181 -8.86 -27.25 13.49
CA GLY A 181 -7.78 -26.86 12.58
C GLY A 181 -6.92 -28.02 12.08
N THR A 182 -7.50 -29.23 11.95
CA THR A 182 -6.80 -30.41 11.43
C THR A 182 -7.56 -31.07 10.27
N PHE A 183 -6.82 -31.75 9.38
CA PHE A 183 -7.37 -32.50 8.26
C PHE A 183 -6.55 -33.77 8.04
N ILE A 184 -7.20 -34.90 7.71
CA ILE A 184 -6.54 -36.19 7.52
C ILE A 184 -6.80 -36.69 6.12
N LYS A 185 -5.73 -37.07 5.40
CA LYS A 185 -5.80 -37.66 4.06
C LYS A 185 -5.07 -38.98 4.04
N ASP A 186 -5.69 -39.99 3.41
CA ASP A 186 -5.01 -41.25 3.07
C ASP A 186 -4.19 -41.06 1.81
N VAL A 187 -2.88 -41.27 1.91
CA VAL A 187 -1.91 -41.18 0.82
C VAL A 187 -1.22 -42.55 0.70
N ASN A 188 -1.61 -43.31 -0.30
CA ASN A 188 -1.05 -44.64 -0.56
C ASN A 188 -1.18 -45.62 0.64
N GLY A 189 -2.25 -45.48 1.44
CA GLY A 189 -2.49 -46.30 2.62
C GLY A 189 -1.82 -45.80 3.90
N VAL A 190 -1.23 -44.60 3.86
CA VAL A 190 -0.64 -43.90 5.02
C VAL A 190 -1.52 -42.70 5.35
N LYS A 191 -1.89 -42.55 6.61
CA LYS A 191 -2.66 -41.42 7.07
C LYS A 191 -1.76 -40.20 7.30
N VAL A 192 -1.91 -39.18 6.48
CA VAL A 192 -1.22 -37.90 6.62
C VAL A 192 -2.14 -36.88 7.29
N GLY A 193 -1.76 -36.40 8.47
CA GLY A 193 -2.47 -35.37 9.20
C GLY A 193 -1.88 -34.00 8.90
N PHE A 194 -2.73 -33.06 8.52
CA PHE A 194 -2.37 -31.65 8.30
C PHE A 194 -2.86 -30.81 9.47
N VAL A 195 -2.04 -29.86 9.92
CA VAL A 195 -2.34 -28.93 11.02
C VAL A 195 -2.13 -27.53 10.51
N GLY A 196 -3.18 -26.70 10.41
CA GLY A 196 -3.08 -25.30 10.04
C GLY A 196 -2.64 -24.43 11.22
N ILE A 197 -1.66 -23.56 11.00
CA ILE A 197 -1.13 -22.67 12.05
C ILE A 197 -1.02 -21.26 11.48
N MET A 198 -1.55 -20.30 12.24
CA MET A 198 -1.42 -18.85 12.02
C MET A 198 -0.26 -18.28 12.84
N THR A 199 0.41 -17.25 12.32
CA THR A 199 1.47 -16.52 13.04
C THR A 199 0.98 -15.94 14.36
N ASP A 200 1.88 -15.85 15.34
CA ASP A 200 1.61 -15.18 16.62
C ASP A 200 1.34 -13.67 16.44
N ASP A 201 1.72 -13.07 15.29
CA ASP A 201 1.51 -11.66 14.94
C ASP A 201 0.10 -11.35 14.42
N PHE A 202 -0.75 -12.36 14.24
CA PHE A 202 -2.10 -12.23 13.67
C PHE A 202 -2.92 -11.02 14.17
N PRO A 203 -2.96 -10.68 15.48
CA PRO A 203 -3.75 -9.54 15.93
C PRO A 203 -3.29 -8.18 15.40
N ALA A 204 -2.03 -8.09 14.94
CA ALA A 204 -1.48 -6.87 14.34
C ALA A 204 -1.69 -6.80 12.81
N LEU A 205 -2.04 -7.93 12.19
CA LEU A 205 -2.16 -8.06 10.74
C LEU A 205 -3.59 -7.86 10.23
N VAL A 206 -4.60 -8.00 11.09
CA VAL A 206 -6.01 -7.94 10.70
C VAL A 206 -6.72 -6.77 11.37
N ALA A 207 -7.89 -6.41 10.83
CA ALA A 207 -8.72 -5.36 11.43
C ALA A 207 -9.03 -5.65 12.92
N PRO A 208 -9.06 -4.62 13.80
CA PRO A 208 -9.30 -4.80 15.22
C PRO A 208 -10.59 -5.56 15.58
N ALA A 209 -11.62 -5.44 14.76
CA ALA A 209 -12.88 -6.17 14.92
C ALA A 209 -12.67 -7.69 14.72
N THR A 210 -11.91 -8.07 13.71
CA THR A 210 -11.54 -9.47 13.41
C THR A 210 -10.63 -10.02 14.52
N ALA A 211 -9.59 -9.29 14.90
CA ALA A 211 -8.69 -9.67 15.98
C ALA A 211 -9.44 -9.86 17.31
N GLY A 212 -10.43 -9.02 17.60
CA GLY A 212 -11.25 -9.10 18.82
C GLY A 212 -12.28 -10.22 18.81
N ALA A 213 -12.66 -10.75 17.63
CA ALA A 213 -13.62 -11.84 17.48
C ALA A 213 -12.99 -13.23 17.66
N LEU A 214 -11.68 -13.34 17.49
CA LEU A 214 -10.92 -14.59 17.55
C LEU A 214 -9.99 -14.62 18.75
N SER A 215 -9.68 -15.83 19.22
CA SER A 215 -8.76 -16.03 20.34
C SER A 215 -7.51 -16.76 19.85
N PRO A 216 -6.41 -16.03 19.56
CA PRO A 216 -5.16 -16.64 19.13
C PRO A 216 -4.45 -17.34 20.29
N ALA A 217 -3.90 -18.54 20.02
CA ALA A 217 -3.04 -19.30 20.93
C ALA A 217 -1.62 -19.39 20.34
N PRO A 218 -0.57 -19.59 21.14
CA PRO A 218 0.80 -19.66 20.66
C PRO A 218 1.01 -20.73 19.58
N ALA A 219 1.53 -20.33 18.42
CA ALA A 219 1.67 -21.14 17.21
C ALA A 219 2.41 -22.47 17.46
N ALA A 220 3.65 -22.42 17.96
CA ALA A 220 4.48 -23.61 18.18
C ALA A 220 3.87 -24.57 19.23
N ALA A 221 3.30 -24.04 20.31
CA ALA A 221 2.68 -24.86 21.35
C ALA A 221 1.45 -25.60 20.84
N THR A 222 0.63 -24.94 20.01
CA THR A 222 -0.56 -25.53 19.41
C THR A 222 -0.18 -26.59 18.36
N ALA A 223 0.80 -26.30 17.49
CA ALA A 223 1.31 -27.27 16.52
C ALA A 223 1.79 -28.55 17.21
N ASN A 224 2.62 -28.44 18.23
CA ASN A 224 3.13 -29.56 19.02
C ASN A 224 1.99 -30.37 19.67
N ALA A 225 1.03 -29.70 20.29
CA ALA A 225 -0.08 -30.35 20.96
C ALA A 225 -0.96 -31.15 19.97
N LYS A 226 -1.23 -30.58 18.80
CA LYS A 226 -2.02 -31.23 17.74
C LYS A 226 -1.27 -32.40 17.10
N ALA A 227 0.02 -32.23 16.79
CA ALA A 227 0.86 -33.30 16.26
C ALA A 227 0.92 -34.49 17.22
N ALA A 228 1.22 -34.25 18.50
CA ALA A 228 1.25 -35.27 19.51
C ALA A 228 -0.13 -35.97 19.70
N GLU A 229 -1.23 -35.22 19.57
CA GLU A 229 -2.58 -35.79 19.62
C GLU A 229 -2.81 -36.76 18.46
N LEU A 230 -2.53 -36.33 17.21
CA LEU A 230 -2.72 -37.12 15.99
C LEU A 230 -1.87 -38.42 16.02
N LYS A 231 -0.60 -38.32 16.38
CA LYS A 231 0.31 -39.47 16.50
C LYS A 231 -0.14 -40.41 17.62
N ARG A 232 -0.43 -39.89 18.81
CA ARG A 232 -0.82 -40.71 20.00
C ARG A 232 -2.13 -41.45 19.79
N THR A 233 -3.11 -40.85 19.10
CA THR A 233 -4.41 -41.49 18.84
C THR A 233 -4.39 -42.45 17.66
N GLY A 234 -3.31 -42.45 16.86
CA GLY A 234 -3.23 -43.19 15.59
C GLY A 234 -4.15 -42.61 14.51
N ALA A 235 -4.56 -41.36 14.67
CA ALA A 235 -5.33 -40.64 13.67
C ALA A 235 -4.45 -40.28 12.45
N ALA A 236 -3.15 -40.01 12.66
CA ALA A 236 -2.17 -39.81 11.60
C ALA A 236 -0.90 -40.65 11.84
N ASP A 237 -0.33 -41.16 10.75
CA ASP A 237 1.00 -41.79 10.68
C ASP A 237 2.08 -40.76 10.43
N VAL A 238 1.78 -39.76 9.64
CA VAL A 238 2.64 -38.61 9.27
C VAL A 238 1.92 -37.32 9.60
N VAL A 239 2.62 -36.33 10.16
CA VAL A 239 2.05 -35.00 10.47
C VAL A 239 2.80 -33.91 9.74
N VAL A 240 2.04 -33.11 8.99
CA VAL A 240 2.51 -31.95 8.24
C VAL A 240 1.87 -30.68 8.80
N VAL A 241 2.67 -29.71 9.20
CA VAL A 241 2.21 -28.39 9.62
C VAL A 241 2.19 -27.44 8.42
N LEU A 242 1.02 -26.85 8.16
CA LEU A 242 0.84 -25.78 7.19
C LEU A 242 0.84 -24.47 8.00
N ALA A 243 1.93 -23.75 7.94
CA ALA A 243 2.14 -22.59 8.80
C ALA A 243 2.13 -21.30 8.00
N HIS A 244 1.10 -20.47 8.19
CA HIS A 244 1.19 -19.09 7.79
C HIS A 244 2.02 -18.34 8.85
N ALA A 245 3.31 -18.61 8.86
CA ALA A 245 4.32 -18.10 9.78
C ALA A 245 5.72 -18.36 9.23
N ASP A 246 6.72 -17.63 9.70
CA ASP A 246 8.13 -17.89 9.42
C ASP A 246 8.51 -19.32 9.80
N ALA A 247 8.72 -20.18 8.80
CA ALA A 247 9.02 -21.59 9.00
C ALA A 247 10.37 -21.81 9.72
N ASP A 248 11.36 -20.98 9.44
CA ASP A 248 12.70 -21.07 10.04
C ASP A 248 12.67 -20.72 11.53
N GLY A 249 11.85 -19.75 11.92
CA GLY A 249 11.64 -19.38 13.31
C GLY A 249 10.73 -20.37 14.06
N LEU A 250 9.80 -21.05 13.37
CA LEU A 250 8.85 -21.98 13.94
C LEU A 250 9.47 -23.37 14.15
N ALA A 251 10.08 -23.95 13.12
CA ALA A 251 10.53 -25.36 13.11
C ALA A 251 11.45 -25.76 14.28
N PRO A 252 12.43 -24.94 14.72
CA PRO A 252 13.26 -25.28 15.90
C PRO A 252 12.50 -25.33 17.23
N ARG A 253 11.25 -24.87 17.26
CA ARG A 253 10.39 -24.92 18.45
C ARG A 253 9.42 -26.09 18.45
N LEU A 254 9.42 -26.89 17.37
CA LEU A 254 8.55 -28.06 17.20
C LEU A 254 9.18 -29.33 17.80
N THR A 255 8.31 -30.29 18.11
CA THR A 255 8.71 -31.62 18.55
C THR A 255 8.78 -32.60 17.38
N GLY A 256 9.44 -33.75 17.56
CA GLY A 256 9.54 -34.80 16.53
C GLY A 256 8.24 -35.53 16.20
N ASP A 257 7.11 -35.12 16.80
CA ASP A 257 5.79 -35.56 16.34
C ASP A 257 5.38 -34.86 15.02
N VAL A 258 6.06 -33.74 14.63
CA VAL A 258 5.92 -33.07 13.35
C VAL A 258 6.99 -33.59 12.39
N ASP A 259 6.59 -34.07 11.20
CA ASP A 259 7.48 -34.64 10.20
C ASP A 259 7.86 -33.62 9.11
N ALA A 260 6.97 -32.63 8.83
CA ALA A 260 7.24 -31.56 7.88
C ALA A 260 6.52 -30.24 8.24
N VAL A 261 7.12 -29.12 7.82
CA VAL A 261 6.54 -27.77 7.88
C VAL A 261 6.58 -27.17 6.48
N LEU A 262 5.43 -26.75 6.00
CA LEU A 262 5.32 -25.88 4.83
C LEU A 262 4.95 -24.48 5.33
N GLY A 263 5.87 -23.53 5.16
CA GLY A 263 5.73 -22.15 5.63
C GLY A 263 5.05 -21.22 4.64
N GLY A 264 4.73 -20.01 5.09
CA GLY A 264 4.27 -18.87 4.33
C GLY A 264 4.62 -17.57 5.06
N TYR A 265 3.97 -16.42 4.73
CA TYR A 265 4.10 -15.15 5.45
C TYR A 265 5.39 -14.34 5.20
N SER A 266 6.52 -14.98 4.98
CA SER A 266 7.79 -14.24 4.76
C SER A 266 8.05 -13.85 3.30
N ASP A 267 7.15 -14.19 2.38
CA ASP A 267 7.18 -13.85 0.94
C ASP A 267 8.40 -14.35 0.14
N VAL A 268 9.24 -15.19 0.71
CA VAL A 268 10.48 -15.66 0.09
C VAL A 268 10.56 -17.18 0.13
N GLY A 269 10.81 -17.79 -1.04
CA GLY A 269 11.00 -19.24 -1.13
C GLY A 269 12.19 -19.73 -0.31
N HIS A 270 12.00 -20.81 0.44
CA HIS A 270 13.03 -21.45 1.26
C HIS A 270 12.88 -23.00 1.22
N PRO A 271 13.96 -23.76 1.05
CA PRO A 271 15.30 -23.36 0.63
C PRO A 271 15.34 -23.10 -0.87
N GLY A 272 16.32 -22.32 -1.31
CA GLY A 272 16.55 -22.09 -2.75
C GLY A 272 16.76 -23.37 -3.55
N ALA A 273 16.53 -23.30 -4.85
CA ALA A 273 16.54 -24.45 -5.76
C ALA A 273 17.78 -25.34 -5.61
N GLY A 274 17.54 -26.60 -5.25
CA GLY A 274 18.58 -27.66 -5.20
C GLY A 274 19.19 -27.94 -3.83
N GLU A 275 18.75 -27.25 -2.78
CA GLU A 275 19.11 -27.56 -1.40
C GLU A 275 17.95 -28.27 -0.69
N SER A 276 18.22 -29.36 0.02
CA SER A 276 17.23 -30.03 0.86
C SER A 276 17.27 -29.40 2.24
N ALA A 277 16.15 -28.83 2.71
CA ALA A 277 16.08 -28.29 4.04
C ALA A 277 15.50 -29.27 5.02
N THR A 278 16.28 -29.58 6.04
CA THR A 278 15.82 -30.22 7.25
C THR A 278 16.27 -29.39 8.44
N MET A 279 15.40 -29.25 9.42
CA MET A 279 15.73 -28.65 10.71
C MET A 279 15.57 -29.68 11.80
N THR A 280 16.34 -29.54 12.86
CA THR A 280 16.28 -30.45 14.00
C THR A 280 15.24 -29.94 15.00
N SER A 281 14.27 -30.78 15.35
CA SER A 281 13.27 -30.55 16.37
C SER A 281 13.85 -30.41 17.77
N THR A 282 13.03 -29.99 18.72
CA THR A 282 13.43 -29.83 20.15
C THR A 282 13.90 -31.14 20.79
N ASP A 283 13.51 -32.28 20.27
CA ASP A 283 13.86 -33.64 20.76
C ASP A 283 14.80 -34.40 19.82
N GLY A 284 15.38 -33.73 18.83
CA GLY A 284 16.48 -34.22 18.02
C GLY A 284 16.08 -35.01 16.76
N GLN A 285 14.82 -34.91 16.31
CA GLN A 285 14.36 -35.50 15.05
C GLN A 285 14.52 -34.50 13.89
N ASP A 286 14.73 -35.01 12.69
CA ASP A 286 14.79 -34.18 11.48
C ASP A 286 13.37 -33.90 10.98
N ILE A 287 13.05 -32.62 10.80
CA ILE A 287 11.79 -32.11 10.25
C ILE A 287 12.11 -31.53 8.85
N ALA A 288 11.32 -31.91 7.82
CA ALA A 288 11.39 -31.24 6.53
C ALA A 288 10.83 -29.82 6.66
N VAL A 289 11.57 -28.79 6.19
CA VAL A 289 11.14 -27.40 6.23
C VAL A 289 11.25 -26.79 4.84
N VAL A 290 10.16 -26.26 4.33
CA VAL A 290 10.11 -25.62 3.01
C VAL A 290 9.05 -24.53 2.98
N GLN A 291 9.29 -23.49 2.18
CA GLN A 291 8.34 -22.46 1.84
C GLN A 291 8.41 -22.20 0.34
N ALA A 292 7.28 -22.16 -0.36
CA ALA A 292 7.22 -21.73 -1.74
C ALA A 292 7.44 -20.22 -1.85
N ASP A 293 8.07 -19.74 -2.95
CA ASP A 293 8.11 -18.32 -3.28
C ASP A 293 6.67 -17.86 -3.62
N ARG A 294 6.29 -16.67 -3.16
CA ARG A 294 4.96 -16.06 -3.32
C ARG A 294 4.50 -15.95 -4.77
N TYR A 295 3.22 -15.62 -4.99
CA TYR A 295 2.61 -15.30 -6.28
C TYR A 295 2.70 -16.46 -7.29
N GLY A 296 2.79 -17.70 -6.78
CA GLY A 296 2.98 -18.89 -7.60
C GLY A 296 4.34 -18.95 -8.29
N ARG A 297 5.33 -18.14 -7.85
CA ARG A 297 6.71 -18.17 -8.36
C ARG A 297 7.44 -19.44 -7.96
N GLY A 298 7.08 -20.00 -6.80
CA GLY A 298 7.59 -21.25 -6.27
C GLY A 298 6.53 -22.35 -6.22
N LEU A 299 7.00 -23.58 -6.24
CA LEU A 299 6.24 -24.79 -5.90
C LEU A 299 7.06 -25.59 -4.92
N ALA A 300 6.69 -25.58 -3.65
CA ALA A 300 7.32 -26.40 -2.63
C ALA A 300 7.02 -27.89 -2.88
N GLU A 301 8.03 -28.73 -2.77
CA GLU A 301 7.91 -30.18 -2.91
C GLU A 301 8.60 -30.87 -1.72
N VAL A 302 7.80 -31.57 -0.90
CA VAL A 302 8.29 -32.40 0.21
C VAL A 302 8.05 -33.85 -0.14
N SER A 303 9.11 -34.66 -0.07
CA SER A 303 9.05 -36.12 -0.20
C SER A 303 9.50 -36.77 1.08
N LEU A 304 8.63 -37.61 1.64
CA LEU A 304 8.86 -38.36 2.87
C LEU A 304 8.77 -39.85 2.59
N ALA A 305 9.45 -40.66 3.39
CA ALA A 305 9.28 -42.12 3.39
C ALA A 305 8.77 -42.60 4.76
N TYR A 306 7.65 -43.28 4.73
CA TYR A 306 7.06 -43.91 5.93
C TYR A 306 7.26 -45.40 5.96
N SER A 307 7.78 -45.92 7.07
CA SER A 307 7.97 -47.32 7.32
C SER A 307 6.86 -47.90 8.19
N ALA A 308 5.94 -48.70 7.60
CA ALA A 308 4.82 -49.32 8.34
C ALA A 308 5.28 -50.28 9.43
N SER A 309 6.51 -50.82 9.39
CA SER A 309 7.03 -51.75 10.36
C SER A 309 7.63 -51.11 11.60
N THR A 310 8.22 -49.92 11.47
CA THR A 310 8.84 -49.16 12.56
C THR A 310 8.06 -47.92 12.97
N HIS A 311 7.08 -47.51 12.15
CA HIS A 311 6.33 -46.26 12.26
C HIS A 311 7.22 -45.01 12.19
N GLU A 312 8.39 -45.15 11.59
CA GLU A 312 9.35 -44.05 11.39
C GLU A 312 9.08 -43.31 10.08
N VAL A 313 9.26 -42.01 10.12
CA VAL A 313 9.25 -41.12 8.94
C VAL A 313 10.66 -40.63 8.69
N SER A 314 11.09 -40.64 7.45
CA SER A 314 12.35 -40.05 7.03
C SER A 314 12.15 -39.05 5.89
N VAL A 315 12.89 -37.95 5.92
CA VAL A 315 12.88 -36.94 4.87
C VAL A 315 13.72 -37.43 3.69
N ILE A 316 13.11 -37.52 2.50
CA ILE A 316 13.84 -37.82 1.25
C ILE A 316 14.33 -36.49 0.65
N SER A 317 13.45 -35.50 0.54
CA SER A 317 13.79 -34.18 0.02
C SER A 317 12.75 -33.14 0.47
N ALA A 318 13.20 -31.91 0.59
CA ALA A 318 12.32 -30.75 0.70
C ALA A 318 12.98 -29.61 -0.11
N ALA A 319 12.29 -28.98 -1.03
CA ALA A 319 12.82 -27.92 -1.87
C ALA A 319 11.71 -27.05 -2.43
N ASP A 320 11.99 -25.76 -2.65
CA ASP A 320 11.18 -24.88 -3.48
C ASP A 320 11.70 -24.92 -4.93
N ARG A 321 10.76 -25.05 -5.86
CA ARG A 321 11.05 -25.06 -7.30
C ARG A 321 10.65 -23.72 -7.90
N ASP A 322 11.62 -22.92 -8.36
CA ASP A 322 11.36 -21.67 -9.08
C ASP A 322 10.65 -21.92 -10.42
N LEU A 323 9.43 -21.46 -10.55
CA LEU A 323 8.57 -21.61 -11.72
C LEU A 323 8.74 -20.49 -12.76
N ARG A 324 9.46 -19.42 -12.45
CA ARG A 324 9.70 -18.32 -13.41
C ARG A 324 10.49 -18.79 -14.63
N THR A 325 11.27 -19.83 -14.48
CA THR A 325 12.06 -20.45 -15.57
C THR A 325 11.37 -21.63 -16.23
N SER A 326 10.17 -22.00 -15.79
CA SER A 326 9.43 -23.12 -16.35
C SER A 326 8.90 -22.81 -17.75
N ASP A 327 9.00 -23.80 -18.64
CA ASP A 327 8.42 -23.80 -19.98
C ASP A 327 7.07 -24.53 -20.06
N CYS A 328 6.53 -24.93 -18.90
CA CYS A 328 5.25 -25.64 -18.78
C CYS A 328 4.08 -24.71 -19.08
N THR A 329 3.38 -24.95 -20.18
CA THR A 329 2.26 -24.13 -20.67
C THR A 329 1.02 -24.93 -21.02
N ALA A 330 1.01 -26.25 -20.71
CA ALA A 330 -0.16 -27.07 -20.95
C ALA A 330 -1.31 -26.63 -20.04
N ASP A 331 -2.50 -26.43 -20.61
CA ASP A 331 -3.72 -26.16 -19.81
C ASP A 331 -4.11 -27.40 -19.01
N ALA A 332 -3.54 -27.56 -17.85
CA ALA A 332 -3.94 -28.58 -16.89
C ALA A 332 -5.15 -28.09 -16.09
N TYR A 333 -6.09 -28.95 -15.86
CA TYR A 333 -7.28 -28.68 -15.07
C TYR A 333 -8.23 -27.61 -15.62
N GLY A 334 -8.02 -27.07 -16.85
CA GLY A 334 -8.83 -26.01 -17.44
C GLY A 334 -8.62 -24.63 -16.84
N VAL A 335 -7.47 -24.40 -16.22
CA VAL A 335 -7.12 -23.14 -15.53
C VAL A 335 -6.99 -21.98 -16.50
N GLU A 336 -6.51 -22.19 -17.75
CA GLU A 336 -6.44 -21.15 -18.79
C GLU A 336 -7.79 -20.47 -19.04
N GLY A 337 -8.87 -21.26 -19.00
CA GLY A 337 -10.23 -20.75 -19.17
C GLY A 337 -10.67 -19.83 -18.01
N ILE A 338 -10.28 -20.14 -16.78
CA ILE A 338 -10.57 -19.32 -15.60
C ILE A 338 -9.79 -18.00 -15.70
N VAL A 339 -8.49 -18.07 -15.93
CA VAL A 339 -7.60 -16.90 -16.02
C VAL A 339 -8.05 -15.97 -17.14
N SER A 340 -8.28 -16.50 -18.37
CA SER A 340 -8.67 -15.65 -19.50
C SER A 340 -10.02 -14.95 -19.31
N GLN A 341 -11.01 -15.61 -18.66
CA GLN A 341 -12.27 -14.98 -18.32
C GLN A 341 -12.13 -13.90 -17.24
N ALA A 342 -11.31 -14.15 -16.23
CA ALA A 342 -11.02 -13.20 -15.18
C ALA A 342 -10.34 -11.94 -15.74
N SER A 343 -9.26 -12.11 -16.53
CA SER A 343 -8.55 -11.02 -17.20
C SER A 343 -9.47 -10.19 -18.11
N ALA A 344 -10.33 -10.86 -18.90
CA ALA A 344 -11.27 -10.16 -19.79
C ALA A 344 -12.30 -9.33 -18.99
N ARG A 345 -12.78 -9.84 -17.85
CA ARG A 345 -13.72 -9.11 -16.98
C ARG A 345 -13.04 -7.94 -16.28
N ALA A 346 -11.81 -8.14 -15.80
CA ALA A 346 -11.00 -7.09 -15.18
C ALA A 346 -10.74 -5.96 -16.17
N ALA A 347 -10.28 -6.27 -17.39
CA ALA A 347 -10.06 -5.28 -18.45
C ALA A 347 -11.34 -4.52 -18.83
N ALA A 348 -12.49 -5.19 -18.85
CA ALA A 348 -13.78 -4.54 -19.09
C ALA A 348 -14.19 -3.63 -17.91
N GLY A 349 -13.84 -3.98 -16.68
CA GLY A 349 -14.01 -3.15 -15.48
C GLY A 349 -13.08 -1.95 -15.49
N ASP A 350 -11.81 -2.18 -15.77
CA ASP A 350 -10.77 -1.14 -15.78
C ASP A 350 -10.99 -0.08 -16.86
N SER A 351 -11.54 -0.43 -18.00
CA SER A 351 -11.90 0.52 -19.05
C SER A 351 -13.12 1.39 -18.75
N GLN A 352 -13.85 1.14 -17.65
CA GLN A 352 -14.97 1.99 -17.25
C GLN A 352 -14.47 3.35 -16.80
N ARG A 353 -15.13 4.41 -17.31
CA ARG A 353 -14.85 5.76 -16.84
C ARG A 353 -15.23 5.91 -15.37
N ALA A 354 -14.28 6.32 -14.55
CA ALA A 354 -14.45 6.61 -13.13
C ALA A 354 -14.77 8.08 -12.87
N ALA A 355 -14.01 9.00 -13.51
CA ALA A 355 -14.12 10.42 -13.26
C ALA A 355 -13.67 11.24 -14.49
N ALA A 356 -13.38 12.52 -14.28
CA ALA A 356 -12.80 13.41 -15.27
C ALA A 356 -11.61 14.18 -14.68
N LEU A 357 -10.62 14.45 -15.52
CA LEU A 357 -9.47 15.31 -15.25
C LEU A 357 -9.60 16.61 -16.06
N GLY A 358 -9.21 17.72 -15.50
CA GLY A 358 -9.06 19.01 -16.18
C GLY A 358 -7.64 19.28 -16.63
N THR A 359 -6.65 18.66 -15.97
CA THR A 359 -5.21 18.75 -16.25
C THR A 359 -4.52 17.44 -15.91
N ASP A 360 -3.22 17.35 -16.22
CA ASP A 360 -2.35 16.30 -15.72
C ASP A 360 -2.12 16.46 -14.21
N PHE A 361 -1.88 15.33 -13.53
CA PHE A 361 -1.35 15.25 -12.17
C PHE A 361 -0.09 14.37 -12.19
N LEU A 362 1.06 14.97 -11.93
CA LEU A 362 2.36 14.33 -12.13
C LEU A 362 3.07 14.10 -10.80
N ARG A 363 3.76 12.97 -10.69
CA ARG A 363 4.66 12.67 -9.58
C ARG A 363 5.92 13.55 -9.64
N GLY A 364 6.66 13.62 -8.53
CA GLY A 364 7.88 14.39 -8.46
C GLY A 364 8.97 13.92 -9.43
N SER A 365 9.77 14.86 -9.96
CA SER A 365 10.87 14.59 -10.89
C SER A 365 12.21 15.06 -10.33
N SER A 366 13.26 14.25 -10.51
CA SER A 366 14.64 14.61 -10.15
C SER A 366 15.41 15.34 -11.26
N ASP A 367 14.94 15.24 -12.51
CA ASP A 367 15.57 15.81 -13.71
C ASP A 367 14.71 16.86 -14.43
N GLY A 368 13.46 17.04 -14.01
CA GLY A 368 12.47 17.93 -14.61
C GLY A 368 11.68 17.30 -15.75
N VAL A 369 12.08 16.15 -16.25
CA VAL A 369 11.53 15.52 -17.46
C VAL A 369 10.81 14.22 -17.17
N THR A 370 11.31 13.44 -16.21
CA THR A 370 10.83 12.11 -15.90
C THR A 370 10.06 12.10 -14.57
N PRO A 371 8.70 12.14 -14.58
CA PRO A 371 7.91 12.03 -13.37
C PRO A 371 8.15 10.71 -12.65
N GLY A 372 7.96 10.69 -11.33
CA GLY A 372 8.14 9.51 -10.48
C GLY A 372 9.59 9.21 -10.10
N THR A 373 10.56 10.05 -10.50
CA THR A 373 11.97 9.86 -10.16
C THR A 373 12.40 10.55 -8.86
N SER A 374 11.50 11.29 -8.21
CA SER A 374 11.77 11.95 -6.93
C SER A 374 10.59 11.88 -5.97
N LEU A 375 10.84 11.36 -4.77
CA LEU A 375 9.93 11.42 -3.62
C LEU A 375 10.29 12.57 -2.66
N GLY A 376 11.39 13.26 -2.91
CA GLY A 376 11.91 14.36 -2.08
C GLY A 376 11.37 15.73 -2.49
N THR A 377 10.37 15.82 -3.34
CA THR A 377 9.73 17.08 -3.77
C THR A 377 8.22 16.93 -3.76
N GLU A 378 7.51 17.98 -3.36
CA GLU A 378 6.07 18.11 -3.48
C GLU A 378 5.64 17.93 -4.94
N SER A 379 4.53 17.25 -5.19
CA SER A 379 4.03 16.95 -6.53
C SER A 379 2.53 17.14 -6.63
N THR A 380 2.03 17.51 -7.80
CA THR A 380 0.59 17.65 -8.04
C THR A 380 -0.16 16.33 -7.83
N ALA A 381 0.50 15.18 -8.04
CA ALA A 381 -0.08 13.87 -7.78
C ALA A 381 -0.27 13.62 -6.27
N SER A 382 0.76 13.85 -5.44
CA SER A 382 0.64 13.64 -3.99
C SER A 382 -0.32 14.66 -3.34
N ASP A 383 -0.38 15.89 -3.87
CA ASP A 383 -1.31 16.91 -3.38
C ASP A 383 -2.76 16.55 -3.73
N LEU A 384 -3.03 15.96 -4.91
CA LEU A 384 -4.35 15.45 -5.28
C LEU A 384 -4.84 14.38 -4.29
N ILE A 385 -3.97 13.44 -3.91
CA ILE A 385 -4.29 12.41 -2.93
C ILE A 385 -4.63 13.06 -1.58
N ALA A 386 -3.80 13.99 -1.12
CA ALA A 386 -4.04 14.72 0.14
C ALA A 386 -5.35 15.53 0.12
N ASP A 387 -5.69 16.16 -1.02
CA ASP A 387 -6.97 16.85 -1.22
C ASP A 387 -8.15 15.89 -1.11
N SER A 388 -8.06 14.69 -1.71
CA SER A 388 -9.09 13.67 -1.62
C SER A 388 -9.32 13.21 -0.18
N TYR A 389 -8.25 13.06 0.60
CA TYR A 389 -8.31 12.68 2.01
C TYR A 389 -8.95 13.77 2.87
N ALA A 390 -8.61 15.06 2.64
CA ALA A 390 -9.24 16.18 3.32
C ALA A 390 -10.74 16.27 2.99
N HIS A 391 -11.09 16.07 1.72
CA HIS A 391 -12.48 16.04 1.27
C HIS A 391 -13.26 14.92 1.95
N TRP A 392 -12.75 13.70 1.91
CA TRP A 392 -13.34 12.54 2.58
C TRP A 392 -13.57 12.80 4.08
N ALA A 393 -12.56 13.31 4.78
CA ALA A 393 -12.65 13.59 6.21
C ALA A 393 -13.70 14.66 6.51
N SER A 394 -13.91 15.61 5.62
CA SER A 394 -14.90 16.67 5.80
C SER A 394 -16.34 16.14 5.91
N THR A 395 -16.60 14.96 5.33
CA THR A 395 -17.91 14.31 5.29
C THR A 395 -18.03 13.10 6.20
N ASN A 396 -16.92 12.38 6.45
CA ASN A 396 -16.92 11.07 7.10
C ASN A 396 -16.29 11.07 8.51
N ALA A 397 -15.43 12.05 8.84
CA ALA A 397 -14.77 12.09 10.13
C ALA A 397 -15.45 13.08 11.09
N PRO A 398 -15.74 12.69 12.35
CA PRO A 398 -16.23 13.61 13.35
C PRO A 398 -15.14 14.61 13.72
N ARG A 399 -15.38 15.90 13.53
CA ARG A 399 -14.38 16.97 13.76
C ARG A 399 -13.94 17.10 15.22
N GLY A 400 -14.76 16.67 16.18
CA GLY A 400 -14.50 16.92 17.60
C GLY A 400 -14.31 18.41 17.87
N ASP A 401 -13.20 18.74 18.56
CA ASP A 401 -12.81 20.14 18.83
C ASP A 401 -11.96 20.78 17.70
N ALA A 402 -11.66 20.03 16.63
CA ALA A 402 -10.87 20.54 15.52
C ALA A 402 -11.65 21.50 14.65
N ALA A 403 -11.17 22.73 14.55
CA ALA A 403 -11.80 23.76 13.71
C ALA A 403 -11.51 23.55 12.21
N ARG A 404 -10.40 22.88 11.88
CA ARG A 404 -9.82 22.75 10.52
C ARG A 404 -9.54 21.30 10.19
N ILE A 405 -9.59 20.97 8.91
CA ILE A 405 -9.33 19.63 8.38
C ILE A 405 -8.25 19.75 7.31
N ILE A 406 -7.28 18.85 7.30
CA ILE A 406 -6.27 18.70 6.25
C ILE A 406 -6.11 17.23 5.87
N GLY A 407 -5.60 17.01 4.67
CA GLY A 407 -5.10 15.71 4.23
C GLY A 407 -3.56 15.71 4.16
N LEU A 408 -2.97 14.58 4.46
CA LEU A 408 -1.55 14.29 4.24
C LEU A 408 -1.44 12.98 3.47
N ALA A 409 -0.60 12.95 2.43
CA ALA A 409 -0.33 11.76 1.62
C ALA A 409 1.16 11.43 1.62
N SER A 410 1.51 10.15 1.69
CA SER A 410 2.89 9.76 1.41
C SER A 410 3.21 10.02 -0.07
N PRO A 411 4.39 10.53 -0.40
CA PRO A 411 4.77 10.69 -1.81
C PRO A 411 4.91 9.33 -2.53
N GLY A 412 4.94 8.24 -1.78
CA GLY A 412 4.93 6.87 -2.28
C GLY A 412 3.53 6.34 -2.61
N ASP A 413 2.44 6.99 -2.19
CA ASP A 413 1.07 6.53 -2.45
C ASP A 413 0.72 6.66 -3.96
N ALA A 414 1.28 7.65 -4.68
CA ALA A 414 1.12 7.77 -6.12
C ALA A 414 2.12 6.88 -6.88
N HIS A 415 1.65 5.82 -7.53
CA HIS A 415 2.48 4.87 -8.31
C HIS A 415 2.52 5.18 -9.82
N ALA A 416 1.56 5.94 -10.33
CA ALA A 416 1.48 6.37 -11.72
C ALA A 416 1.23 7.88 -11.82
N ASP A 417 1.23 8.41 -13.03
CA ASP A 417 0.80 9.77 -13.32
C ASP A 417 -0.62 9.73 -13.90
N LEU A 418 -1.46 10.72 -13.60
CA LEU A 418 -2.75 10.87 -14.25
C LEU A 418 -2.61 11.89 -15.37
N LEU A 419 -2.86 11.47 -16.61
CA LEU A 419 -2.67 12.31 -17.78
C LEU A 419 -4.02 12.78 -18.35
N TYR A 420 -4.11 14.06 -18.67
CA TYR A 420 -5.28 14.63 -19.34
C TYR A 420 -5.45 14.13 -20.77
N ALA A 421 -4.33 13.92 -21.48
CA ALA A 421 -4.34 13.42 -22.84
C ALA A 421 -4.77 11.95 -22.84
N LYS A 422 -5.83 11.62 -23.61
CA LYS A 422 -6.38 10.28 -23.71
C LYS A 422 -5.35 9.22 -24.09
N ASP A 423 -5.43 8.07 -23.46
CA ASP A 423 -4.78 6.84 -23.88
C ASP A 423 -5.83 5.80 -24.35
N PRO A 424 -5.96 5.56 -25.66
CA PRO A 424 -6.90 4.56 -26.17
C PRO A 424 -6.60 3.13 -25.70
N ALA A 425 -5.37 2.83 -25.25
CA ALA A 425 -5.01 1.52 -24.72
C ALA A 425 -5.71 1.24 -23.39
N ASN A 426 -6.00 2.28 -22.61
CA ASN A 426 -6.76 2.20 -21.35
C ASN A 426 -8.29 2.24 -21.55
N GLY A 427 -8.76 2.25 -22.81
CA GLY A 427 -10.18 2.30 -23.12
C GLY A 427 -10.80 3.70 -23.10
N GLU A 428 -9.98 4.76 -23.00
CA GLU A 428 -10.44 6.14 -22.95
C GLU A 428 -11.06 6.60 -24.28
N THR A 429 -12.17 7.32 -24.19
CA THR A 429 -12.92 7.81 -25.32
C THR A 429 -12.64 9.27 -25.67
N GLY A 430 -11.95 10.02 -24.82
CA GLY A 430 -11.63 11.45 -25.02
C GLY A 430 -10.65 11.96 -23.98
N ASP A 431 -10.04 13.11 -24.26
CA ASP A 431 -9.14 13.77 -23.33
C ASP A 431 -9.85 14.05 -21.99
N GLY A 432 -9.13 13.91 -20.90
CA GLY A 432 -9.61 14.08 -19.54
C GLY A 432 -10.56 12.98 -19.04
N ALA A 433 -10.68 11.86 -19.74
CA ALA A 433 -11.35 10.70 -19.18
C ALA A 433 -10.38 9.99 -18.21
N LEU A 434 -10.84 9.70 -17.01
CA LEU A 434 -10.14 8.83 -16.07
C LEU A 434 -10.89 7.51 -15.99
N THR A 435 -10.20 6.41 -16.25
CA THR A 435 -10.74 5.06 -16.11
C THR A 435 -10.50 4.50 -14.70
N LYS A 436 -11.24 3.46 -14.34
CA LYS A 436 -11.01 2.75 -13.06
C LYS A 436 -9.62 2.08 -13.02
N GLY A 437 -9.14 1.62 -14.17
CA GLY A 437 -7.82 1.03 -14.29
C GLY A 437 -6.70 2.03 -14.03
N GLU A 438 -6.83 3.27 -14.54
CA GLU A 438 -5.86 4.34 -14.27
C GLU A 438 -5.88 4.79 -12.81
N ALA A 439 -7.06 4.92 -12.20
CA ALA A 439 -7.18 5.22 -10.78
C ALA A 439 -6.50 4.13 -9.93
N ARG A 440 -6.65 2.86 -10.33
CA ARG A 440 -5.98 1.73 -9.68
C ARG A 440 -4.47 1.74 -9.90
N ALA A 441 -4.00 2.06 -11.11
CA ALA A 441 -2.57 2.20 -11.37
C ALA A 441 -1.95 3.37 -10.59
N PHE A 442 -2.75 4.39 -10.30
CA PHE A 442 -2.34 5.55 -9.53
C PHE A 442 -2.25 5.24 -8.02
N GLU A 443 -3.26 4.61 -7.42
CA GLU A 443 -3.28 4.11 -6.03
C GLU A 443 -3.56 2.59 -6.03
N PRO A 444 -2.54 1.74 -6.27
CA PRO A 444 -2.74 0.30 -6.44
C PRO A 444 -2.97 -0.43 -5.13
N LEU A 445 -2.45 0.06 -4.01
CA LEU A 445 -2.41 -0.66 -2.73
C LEU A 445 -3.80 -0.80 -2.09
N GLY A 446 -4.70 0.18 -2.29
CA GLY A 446 -6.04 0.12 -1.70
C GLY A 446 -5.98 0.19 -0.17
N ASN A 447 -5.16 1.10 0.37
CA ASN A 447 -5.00 1.26 1.81
C ASN A 447 -6.29 1.73 2.48
N GLY A 448 -6.54 1.27 3.69
CA GLY A 448 -7.60 1.81 4.54
C GLY A 448 -7.34 3.28 4.90
N MET A 449 -8.41 4.05 5.09
CA MET A 449 -8.35 5.44 5.55
C MET A 449 -8.34 5.54 7.06
N SER A 450 -7.56 6.48 7.57
CA SER A 450 -7.53 6.83 9.00
C SER A 450 -7.54 8.34 9.22
N TYR A 451 -8.00 8.76 10.39
CA TYR A 451 -7.93 10.16 10.81
C TYR A 451 -7.56 10.30 12.29
N ALA A 452 -6.97 11.44 12.64
CA ALA A 452 -6.69 11.79 14.03
C ALA A 452 -6.75 13.31 14.23
N VAL A 453 -6.91 13.75 15.49
CA VAL A 453 -6.79 15.16 15.86
C VAL A 453 -5.39 15.40 16.41
N LEU A 454 -4.65 16.30 15.76
CA LEU A 454 -3.31 16.72 16.15
C LEU A 454 -3.31 18.14 16.70
N THR A 455 -2.33 18.43 17.56
CA THR A 455 -1.99 19.83 17.87
C THR A 455 -1.09 20.43 16.80
N GLY A 456 -1.07 21.77 16.69
CA GLY A 456 -0.16 22.47 15.77
C GLY A 456 1.30 22.08 15.99
N ALA A 457 1.73 21.97 17.24
CA ALA A 457 3.09 21.50 17.58
C ALA A 457 3.36 20.08 17.06
N ARG A 458 2.37 19.19 17.18
CA ARG A 458 2.51 17.81 16.66
C ARG A 458 2.58 17.79 15.12
N LEU A 459 1.74 18.58 14.46
CA LEU A 459 1.78 18.69 13.00
C LEU A 459 3.14 19.23 12.51
N LYS A 460 3.72 20.24 13.18
CA LYS A 460 5.08 20.71 12.88
C LYS A 460 6.10 19.59 13.04
N ALA A 461 6.00 18.77 14.08
CA ALA A 461 6.89 17.63 14.29
C ALA A 461 6.77 16.56 13.19
N VAL A 462 5.56 16.28 12.70
CA VAL A 462 5.32 15.37 11.56
C VAL A 462 6.00 15.93 10.30
N LEU A 463 5.73 17.18 9.93
CA LEU A 463 6.28 17.82 8.75
C LEU A 463 7.82 17.94 8.81
N ALA A 464 8.40 18.15 10.00
CA ALA A 464 9.84 18.19 10.18
C ALA A 464 10.54 16.83 9.95
N GLN A 465 9.79 15.72 9.99
CA GLN A 465 10.32 14.38 9.69
C GLN A 465 10.49 14.13 8.18
N GLN A 466 10.10 15.06 7.33
CA GLN A 466 10.43 15.03 5.90
C GLN A 466 11.95 15.04 5.66
N TRP A 467 12.72 15.74 6.48
CA TRP A 467 14.18 15.73 6.43
C TRP A 467 14.74 14.56 7.24
N ARG A 468 15.50 13.67 6.59
CA ARG A 468 15.96 12.38 7.10
C ARG A 468 17.46 12.19 6.99
N PRO A 469 18.27 12.97 7.75
CA PRO A 469 19.72 12.78 7.78
C PRO A 469 20.03 11.34 8.24
N GLY A 470 20.62 10.54 7.34
CA GLY A 470 20.98 9.14 7.61
C GLY A 470 20.07 8.10 6.93
N ASP A 471 18.99 8.52 6.29
CA ASP A 471 18.22 7.69 5.36
C ASP A 471 18.80 7.86 3.93
N ASP A 472 18.80 6.82 3.12
CA ASP A 472 19.34 6.86 1.75
C ASP A 472 18.66 7.91 0.87
N ARG A 473 17.38 8.19 1.13
CA ARG A 473 16.59 9.17 0.39
C ARG A 473 16.83 10.62 0.82
N GLY A 474 17.34 10.85 2.04
CA GLY A 474 17.64 12.18 2.60
C GLY A 474 16.44 13.06 2.87
N VAL A 475 15.49 13.13 1.95
CA VAL A 475 14.21 13.84 2.08
C VAL A 475 13.08 13.00 1.51
N LEU A 476 11.92 13.05 2.18
CA LEU A 476 10.68 12.46 1.70
C LEU A 476 9.55 13.48 1.96
N THR A 477 9.04 14.10 0.89
CA THR A 477 8.11 15.23 1.01
C THR A 477 6.67 14.77 0.92
N LEU A 478 5.88 15.03 1.96
CA LEU A 478 4.45 14.70 1.98
C LEU A 478 3.67 15.54 0.97
N GLY A 479 2.69 14.94 0.30
CA GLY A 479 1.59 15.66 -0.31
C GLY A 479 0.71 16.30 0.77
N THR A 480 0.21 17.49 0.50
CA THR A 480 -0.58 18.28 1.44
C THR A 480 -1.82 18.84 0.77
N SER A 481 -2.94 18.90 1.49
CA SER A 481 -4.19 19.44 0.93
C SER A 481 -4.07 20.95 0.64
N ALA A 482 -4.78 21.42 -0.38
CA ALA A 482 -4.71 22.76 -0.93
C ALA A 482 -4.98 23.90 0.09
N ASN A 483 -5.63 23.63 1.19
CA ASN A 483 -5.87 24.59 2.26
C ASN A 483 -4.73 24.71 3.27
N LEU A 484 -3.65 23.92 3.12
CA LEU A 484 -2.47 23.94 3.98
C LEU A 484 -1.32 24.69 3.29
N SER A 485 -0.72 25.65 3.96
CA SER A 485 0.54 26.28 3.54
C SER A 485 1.59 26.13 4.63
N VAL A 486 2.80 25.71 4.23
CA VAL A 486 3.93 25.50 5.15
C VAL A 486 5.09 26.39 4.75
N ARG A 487 5.58 27.15 5.70
CA ARG A 487 6.81 27.92 5.54
C ARG A 487 7.98 27.17 6.14
N ILE A 488 8.99 26.91 5.32
CA ILE A 488 10.22 26.21 5.70
C ILE A 488 11.28 27.24 6.06
N ASP A 489 11.91 27.09 7.22
CA ASP A 489 13.16 27.78 7.56
C ASP A 489 14.29 27.15 6.72
N GLN A 490 14.71 27.86 5.67
CA GLN A 490 15.67 27.33 4.71
C GLN A 490 17.06 27.15 5.34
N ASP A 491 17.45 27.98 6.32
CA ASP A 491 18.72 27.82 7.02
C ASP A 491 18.76 26.52 7.84
N ALA A 492 17.64 26.17 8.49
CA ALA A 492 17.52 24.90 9.20
C ALA A 492 17.45 23.70 8.26
N ALA A 493 16.78 23.82 7.10
CA ALA A 493 16.76 22.79 6.07
C ALA A 493 18.18 22.54 5.51
N ASP A 494 18.93 23.59 5.21
CA ASP A 494 20.31 23.51 4.72
C ASP A 494 21.25 22.86 5.74
N GLU A 495 21.04 23.09 7.05
CA GLU A 495 21.75 22.40 8.11
C GLU A 495 21.47 20.89 8.11
N LEU A 496 20.20 20.47 7.95
CA LEU A 496 19.83 19.05 7.86
C LEU A 496 20.42 18.38 6.60
N TYR A 497 20.48 19.08 5.46
CA TYR A 497 21.17 18.57 4.27
C TYR A 497 22.67 18.40 4.48
N ALA A 498 23.32 19.36 5.12
CA ALA A 498 24.75 19.26 5.44
C ALA A 498 25.05 18.04 6.32
N ILE A 499 24.19 17.78 7.31
CA ILE A 499 24.29 16.59 8.18
C ILE A 499 24.06 15.30 7.36
N HIS A 500 23.05 15.28 6.49
CA HIS A 500 22.82 14.13 5.59
C HIS A 500 24.05 13.83 4.74
N ASP A 501 24.65 14.85 4.12
CA ASP A 501 25.85 14.72 3.31
C ASP A 501 27.04 14.18 4.10
N GLU A 502 27.21 14.58 5.36
CA GLU A 502 28.27 14.05 6.23
C GLU A 502 28.04 12.56 6.55
N VAL A 503 26.81 12.17 6.81
CA VAL A 503 26.44 10.76 7.09
C VAL A 503 26.62 9.91 5.82
N ALA A 504 26.11 10.36 4.68
CA ALA A 504 26.24 9.65 3.40
C ALA A 504 27.70 9.47 2.97
N LYS A 505 28.57 10.43 3.27
CA LYS A 505 30.03 10.32 3.04
C LYS A 505 30.77 9.48 4.08
N GLY A 506 30.08 8.99 5.12
CA GLY A 506 30.69 8.21 6.21
C GLY A 506 31.60 9.03 7.13
N THR A 507 31.53 10.37 7.10
CA THR A 507 32.32 11.27 7.96
C THR A 507 31.66 11.49 9.32
N ALA A 508 30.40 11.17 9.46
CA ALA A 508 29.64 11.18 10.69
C ALA A 508 28.63 10.01 10.70
N THR A 509 27.99 9.76 11.86
CA THR A 509 26.83 8.86 11.96
C THR A 509 25.61 9.68 12.38
N ALA A 510 24.41 9.25 11.98
CA ALA A 510 23.17 9.91 12.41
C ALA A 510 23.05 9.95 13.95
N ALA A 511 23.47 8.90 14.64
CA ALA A 511 23.49 8.85 16.11
C ALA A 511 24.43 9.92 16.72
N ALA A 512 25.61 10.14 16.13
CA ALA A 512 26.53 11.17 16.59
C ALA A 512 26.01 12.59 16.34
N LYS A 513 25.08 12.76 15.39
CA LYS A 513 24.45 14.03 15.02
C LYS A 513 23.04 14.20 15.60
N ALA A 514 22.58 13.32 16.49
CA ALA A 514 21.23 13.34 17.03
C ALA A 514 20.79 14.69 17.59
N THR A 515 21.66 15.39 18.36
CA THR A 515 21.34 16.72 18.90
C THR A 515 21.24 17.79 17.82
N PRO A 516 22.22 17.99 16.91
CA PRO A 516 22.06 18.92 15.78
C PRO A 516 20.83 18.63 14.89
N ILE A 517 20.53 17.35 14.64
CA ILE A 517 19.32 16.96 13.89
C ILE A 517 18.05 17.41 14.63
N ALA A 518 17.96 17.15 15.93
CA ALA A 518 16.82 17.55 16.74
C ALA A 518 16.66 19.08 16.78
N ASP A 519 17.75 19.81 16.95
CA ASP A 519 17.76 21.28 16.99
C ASP A 519 17.30 21.87 15.64
N ALA A 520 17.83 21.39 14.51
CA ALA A 520 17.43 21.86 13.19
C ALA A 520 15.98 21.49 12.89
N ARG A 521 15.52 20.24 13.21
CA ARG A 521 14.12 19.82 13.06
C ARG A 521 13.14 20.66 13.90
N SER A 522 13.53 21.14 15.05
CA SER A 522 12.66 22.01 15.87
C SER A 522 12.40 23.38 15.24
N ARG A 523 13.19 23.79 14.25
CA ARG A 523 13.14 25.08 13.57
C ARG A 523 12.67 25.00 12.11
N VAL A 524 12.88 23.86 11.46
CA VAL A 524 12.71 23.74 10.00
C VAL A 524 11.29 24.08 9.51
N ILE A 525 10.27 23.88 10.33
CA ILE A 525 8.90 24.33 10.05
C ILE A 525 8.68 25.66 10.77
N ALA A 526 8.89 26.76 10.03
CA ALA A 526 8.77 28.10 10.58
C ALA A 526 7.33 28.46 10.94
N SER A 527 6.38 28.19 10.02
CA SER A 527 4.95 28.43 10.26
C SER A 527 4.08 27.49 9.44
N ILE A 528 2.85 27.33 9.90
CA ILE A 528 1.79 26.59 9.22
C ILE A 528 0.57 27.50 9.16
N VAL A 529 -0.08 27.57 7.99
CA VAL A 529 -1.33 28.28 7.76
C VAL A 529 -2.36 27.28 7.21
N ILE A 530 -3.56 27.25 7.77
CA ILE A 530 -4.67 26.43 7.30
C ILE A 530 -5.87 27.33 7.07
N ASP A 531 -6.48 27.26 5.88
CA ASP A 531 -7.61 28.10 5.46
C ASP A 531 -7.28 29.60 5.57
N GLY A 532 -6.01 29.99 5.32
CA GLY A 532 -5.53 31.38 5.42
C GLY A 532 -5.30 31.87 6.86
N VAL A 533 -5.43 31.02 7.88
CA VAL A 533 -5.28 31.37 9.29
C VAL A 533 -4.05 30.64 9.87
N PRO A 534 -3.09 31.38 10.48
CA PRO A 534 -1.96 30.77 11.16
C PRO A 534 -2.40 29.74 12.21
N LEU A 535 -1.63 28.62 12.29
CA LEU A 535 -1.86 27.56 13.26
C LEU A 535 -0.95 27.75 14.46
N ALA A 536 -1.54 27.98 15.64
CA ALA A 536 -0.80 28.01 16.88
C ALA A 536 -0.43 26.58 17.34
N ASP A 537 0.58 26.46 18.20
CA ASP A 537 1.09 25.16 18.64
C ASP A 537 0.06 24.36 19.46
N ASP A 538 -0.87 25.04 20.13
CA ASP A 538 -1.98 24.45 20.90
C ASP A 538 -3.32 24.33 20.14
N ASP A 539 -3.39 24.85 18.93
CA ASP A 539 -4.57 24.67 18.07
C ASP A 539 -4.75 23.21 17.67
N SER A 540 -6.02 22.77 17.56
CA SER A 540 -6.36 21.42 17.11
C SER A 540 -6.72 21.39 15.63
N VAL A 541 -6.18 20.41 14.90
CA VAL A 541 -6.44 20.14 13.49
C VAL A 541 -6.78 18.68 13.30
N LEU A 542 -7.81 18.37 12.53
CA LEU A 542 -8.11 17.00 12.10
C LEU A 542 -7.28 16.70 10.86
N VAL A 543 -6.50 15.64 10.93
CA VAL A 543 -5.64 15.14 9.85
C VAL A 543 -6.21 13.81 9.37
N ALA A 544 -6.40 13.67 8.06
CA ALA A 544 -6.76 12.43 7.40
C ALA A 544 -5.61 11.95 6.52
N SER A 545 -5.42 10.63 6.49
CA SER A 545 -4.37 9.99 5.69
C SER A 545 -4.66 8.50 5.49
N SER A 546 -3.82 7.83 4.70
CA SER A 546 -3.81 6.37 4.64
C SER A 546 -3.45 5.77 6.00
N SER A 547 -4.01 4.61 6.33
CA SER A 547 -3.75 3.93 7.61
C SER A 547 -2.27 3.59 7.81
N PRO A 548 -1.51 3.15 6.79
CA PRO A 548 -0.08 2.94 6.93
C PRO A 548 0.69 4.21 7.32
N LEU A 549 0.40 5.37 6.71
CA LEU A 549 1.08 6.62 7.08
C LEU A 549 0.70 7.06 8.50
N MET A 550 -0.58 6.94 8.88
CA MET A 550 -1.04 7.27 10.24
C MET A 550 -0.44 6.34 11.31
N ALA A 551 -0.07 5.13 10.96
CA ALA A 551 0.67 4.21 11.83
C ALA A 551 2.17 4.54 11.94
N GLY A 552 2.66 5.59 11.29
CA GLY A 552 4.07 5.99 11.28
C GLY A 552 4.89 5.41 10.13
N GLY A 553 4.20 4.90 9.11
CA GLY A 553 4.79 4.42 7.86
C GLY A 553 5.73 5.45 7.24
N ASP A 554 6.59 4.99 6.36
CA ASP A 554 7.64 5.81 5.76
C ASP A 554 8.53 6.57 6.77
N GLY A 555 8.56 6.12 8.04
CA GLY A 555 9.37 6.72 9.10
C GLY A 555 8.82 8.04 9.68
N TYR A 556 7.52 8.32 9.50
CA TYR A 556 6.84 9.44 10.18
C TYR A 556 6.42 9.05 11.60
N ALA A 557 7.39 8.68 12.42
CA ALA A 557 7.18 8.16 13.79
C ALA A 557 6.33 9.08 14.68
N ALA A 558 6.29 10.40 14.41
CA ALA A 558 5.43 11.32 15.15
C ALA A 558 3.93 11.02 14.95
N LEU A 559 3.53 10.32 13.88
CA LEU A 559 2.16 9.86 13.67
C LEU A 559 1.85 8.61 14.49
N SER A 560 2.79 7.67 14.64
CA SER A 560 2.55 6.43 15.40
C SER A 560 2.31 6.65 16.91
N GLU A 561 2.65 7.83 17.42
CA GLU A 561 2.39 8.21 18.81
C GLU A 561 0.96 8.73 19.06
N ILE A 562 0.10 8.70 18.03
CA ILE A 562 -1.24 9.28 18.05
C ILE A 562 -2.27 8.15 17.97
N SER A 563 -3.36 8.28 18.70
CA SER A 563 -4.48 7.37 18.57
C SER A 563 -5.29 7.74 17.32
N ALA A 564 -4.97 7.14 16.20
CA ALA A 564 -5.73 7.27 14.98
C ALA A 564 -6.99 6.39 15.00
N VAL A 565 -8.02 6.85 14.31
CA VAL A 565 -9.25 6.09 14.07
C VAL A 565 -9.19 5.53 12.65
N ALA A 566 -9.04 4.22 12.53
CA ALA A 566 -9.12 3.52 11.26
C ALA A 566 -10.59 3.36 10.83
N THR A 567 -10.81 3.30 9.52
CA THR A 567 -12.15 3.14 8.92
C THR A 567 -12.11 2.09 7.82
N ASP A 568 -13.29 1.68 7.34
CA ASP A 568 -13.42 0.72 6.22
C ASP A 568 -13.35 1.40 4.83
N SER A 569 -13.13 2.73 4.76
CA SER A 569 -12.96 3.44 3.49
C SER A 569 -11.59 3.15 2.90
N VAL A 570 -11.54 2.96 1.58
CA VAL A 570 -10.32 2.67 0.82
C VAL A 570 -9.87 3.93 0.08
N ASP A 571 -8.57 4.24 0.13
CA ASP A 571 -7.95 5.46 -0.43
C ASP A 571 -8.30 5.70 -1.91
N ARG A 572 -8.17 4.68 -2.75
CA ARG A 572 -8.53 4.75 -4.18
C ARG A 572 -9.99 5.07 -4.43
N ASP A 573 -10.91 4.53 -3.63
CA ASP A 573 -12.34 4.82 -3.78
C ASP A 573 -12.64 6.26 -3.35
N VAL A 574 -11.96 6.73 -2.29
CA VAL A 574 -11.97 8.12 -1.83
C VAL A 574 -11.48 9.07 -2.93
N LEU A 575 -10.39 8.74 -3.62
CA LEU A 575 -9.88 9.49 -4.76
C LEU A 575 -10.90 9.56 -5.91
N ILE A 576 -11.50 8.42 -6.29
CA ILE A 576 -12.51 8.36 -7.36
C ILE A 576 -13.72 9.20 -7.00
N GLU A 577 -14.22 9.13 -5.76
CA GLU A 577 -15.35 9.92 -5.27
C GLU A 577 -15.04 11.43 -5.32
N TYR A 578 -13.84 11.81 -4.85
CA TYR A 578 -13.38 13.19 -4.90
C TYR A 578 -13.32 13.71 -6.34
N LEU A 579 -12.68 12.99 -7.26
CA LEU A 579 -12.58 13.36 -8.67
C LEU A 579 -13.96 13.43 -9.35
N ALA A 580 -14.88 12.52 -9.03
CA ALA A 580 -16.22 12.51 -9.56
C ALA A 580 -17.04 13.75 -9.10
N SER A 581 -16.73 14.32 -7.94
CA SER A 581 -17.40 15.51 -7.39
C SER A 581 -17.26 16.75 -8.29
N PHE A 582 -16.22 16.83 -9.14
CA PHE A 582 -15.99 17.91 -10.11
C PHE A 582 -16.87 17.80 -11.36
N GLY A 583 -17.60 16.69 -11.53
CA GLY A 583 -18.44 16.47 -12.70
C GLY A 583 -17.66 16.43 -14.02
N GLY A 584 -18.30 16.82 -15.12
CA GLY A 584 -17.72 16.71 -16.46
C GLY A 584 -16.56 17.67 -16.77
N GLY A 585 -16.32 18.69 -15.95
CA GLY A 585 -15.18 19.60 -16.11
C GLY A 585 -13.85 19.05 -15.60
N GLY A 586 -13.92 18.05 -14.73
CA GLY A 586 -12.76 17.40 -14.14
C GLY A 586 -11.98 18.22 -13.13
N ALA A 587 -11.23 17.56 -12.28
CA ALA A 587 -10.31 18.17 -11.34
C ALA A 587 -9.10 18.78 -12.07
N SER A 588 -8.61 19.91 -11.61
CA SER A 588 -7.42 20.57 -12.17
C SER A 588 -6.37 20.78 -11.09
N ALA A 589 -5.12 20.47 -11.42
CA ALA A 589 -3.99 20.65 -10.51
C ALA A 589 -3.80 22.13 -10.14
N SER A 590 -3.48 22.39 -8.87
CA SER A 590 -2.87 23.64 -8.44
C SER A 590 -1.39 23.60 -8.77
N TYR A 591 -0.90 24.66 -9.40
CA TYR A 591 0.53 24.80 -9.69
C TYR A 591 1.24 25.73 -8.69
N LEU A 592 0.55 26.14 -7.64
CA LEU A 592 1.11 26.82 -6.48
C LEU A 592 1.52 25.77 -5.45
N LYS A 593 2.79 25.72 -5.12
CA LYS A 593 3.29 24.82 -4.09
C LYS A 593 2.84 25.27 -2.70
N HIS A 594 2.53 24.31 -1.88
CA HIS A 594 2.07 24.53 -0.51
C HIS A 594 3.26 24.67 0.47
N GLN A 595 4.42 24.10 0.14
CA GLN A 595 5.60 24.06 0.99
C GLN A 595 6.73 24.91 0.37
N THR A 596 6.99 26.09 0.92
CA THR A 596 7.96 27.04 0.39
C THR A 596 8.97 27.47 1.42
N GLY A 597 10.25 27.60 1.01
CA GLY A 597 11.36 27.95 1.88
C GLY A 597 11.69 29.45 1.85
N LEU A 598 12.11 29.96 3.00
CA LEU A 598 12.57 31.33 3.18
C LEU A 598 13.84 31.36 4.04
N ALA A 599 14.88 32.01 3.56
CA ALA A 599 15.98 32.48 4.39
C ALA A 599 16.12 33.99 4.26
N SER A 600 16.56 34.69 5.30
CA SER A 600 16.74 36.12 5.26
C SER A 600 18.06 36.52 5.86
N THR A 601 18.73 37.52 5.22
CA THR A 601 19.96 38.13 5.75
C THR A 601 19.75 39.62 5.82
N ILE A 602 19.83 40.17 7.05
CA ILE A 602 19.74 41.61 7.31
C ILE A 602 21.02 42.29 6.84
N SER A 603 20.90 43.40 6.14
CA SER A 603 22.06 44.14 5.67
C SER A 603 22.78 44.88 6.82
N GLN A 604 24.03 44.55 7.05
CA GLN A 604 24.86 45.26 8.06
C GLN A 604 25.10 46.76 7.70
N ALA A 605 25.03 47.09 6.41
CA ALA A 605 25.27 48.49 5.95
C ALA A 605 24.00 49.33 6.00
N ASN A 606 22.82 48.72 5.97
CA ASN A 606 21.52 49.39 5.97
C ASN A 606 20.50 48.60 6.81
N PRO A 607 20.17 49.01 8.04
CA PRO A 607 19.23 48.29 8.89
C PRO A 607 17.81 48.26 8.35
N ARG A 608 17.49 49.01 7.27
CA ARG A 608 16.21 49.00 6.56
C ARG A 608 16.22 48.07 5.36
N ALA A 609 17.21 47.23 5.19
CA ALA A 609 17.33 46.33 4.06
C ALA A 609 17.65 44.93 4.48
N ALA A 610 17.07 43.98 3.76
CA ALA A 610 17.34 42.55 3.88
C ALA A 610 17.38 41.90 2.50
N THR A 611 18.17 40.82 2.40
CA THR A 611 18.15 39.88 1.28
C THR A 611 17.29 38.70 1.66
N LEU A 612 16.28 38.41 0.87
CA LEU A 612 15.42 37.24 1.02
C LEU A 612 15.76 36.21 -0.05
N SER A 613 16.03 34.97 0.36
CA SER A 613 16.18 33.81 -0.51
C SER A 613 14.91 32.98 -0.41
N LEU A 614 14.17 32.90 -1.51
CA LEU A 614 12.93 32.14 -1.63
C LEU A 614 13.22 30.86 -2.40
N THR A 615 12.67 29.73 -1.94
CA THR A 615 12.85 28.39 -2.54
C THR A 615 11.54 27.63 -2.59
N GLY A 616 11.49 26.58 -3.40
CA GLY A 616 10.28 25.75 -3.49
C GLY A 616 9.10 26.44 -4.15
N LEU A 617 9.34 27.37 -5.09
CA LEU A 617 8.29 28.20 -5.68
C LEU A 617 7.55 27.53 -6.83
N VAL A 618 8.09 26.44 -7.41
CA VAL A 618 7.45 25.69 -8.51
C VAL A 618 7.64 24.19 -8.34
N HIS A 619 6.72 23.42 -8.91
CA HIS A 619 6.86 21.96 -9.00
C HIS A 619 8.07 21.58 -9.84
N SER A 620 8.51 20.32 -9.72
CA SER A 620 9.76 19.85 -10.32
C SER A 620 9.66 19.57 -11.82
N ASN A 621 8.47 19.23 -12.34
CA ASN A 621 8.28 18.88 -13.76
C ASN A 621 8.29 20.11 -14.67
N ASP A 622 9.04 20.05 -15.77
CA ASP A 622 9.18 21.16 -16.71
C ASP A 622 7.85 21.57 -17.36
N SER A 623 6.92 20.65 -17.53
CA SER A 623 5.57 20.91 -18.07
C SER A 623 4.68 21.72 -17.13
N GLU A 624 4.93 21.66 -15.82
CA GLU A 624 4.14 22.34 -14.78
C GLU A 624 4.67 23.76 -14.48
N LYS A 625 6.00 23.98 -14.59
CA LYS A 625 6.68 25.22 -14.22
C LYS A 625 6.09 26.50 -14.85
N PRO A 626 5.72 26.53 -16.14
CA PRO A 626 5.16 27.75 -16.76
C PRO A 626 3.77 28.14 -16.20
N ARG A 627 3.10 27.23 -15.52
CA ARG A 627 1.76 27.42 -14.96
C ARG A 627 1.78 27.88 -13.51
N GLY A 628 2.93 27.77 -12.84
CA GLY A 628 3.15 28.19 -11.45
C GLY A 628 3.70 29.60 -11.32
N VAL A 629 4.49 29.81 -10.28
CA VAL A 629 5.12 31.11 -9.98
C VAL A 629 6.25 31.36 -10.96
N THR A 630 6.18 32.46 -11.73
CA THR A 630 7.20 32.84 -12.71
C THR A 630 8.07 33.99 -12.27
N SER A 631 7.55 34.82 -11.35
CA SER A 631 8.31 35.96 -10.78
C SER A 631 7.80 36.30 -9.38
N VAL A 632 8.60 37.02 -8.63
CA VAL A 632 8.30 37.49 -7.28
C VAL A 632 8.61 39.00 -7.18
N ARG A 633 7.84 39.72 -6.35
CA ARG A 633 8.13 41.12 -6.00
C ARG A 633 7.72 41.38 -4.56
N TYR A 634 8.06 42.54 -4.05
CA TYR A 634 7.53 42.97 -2.76
C TYR A 634 6.86 44.34 -2.85
N SER A 635 5.98 44.60 -1.91
CA SER A 635 5.40 45.92 -1.69
C SER A 635 5.39 46.23 -0.20
N TYR A 636 5.35 47.53 0.17
CA TYR A 636 5.16 48.01 1.54
C TYR A 636 4.39 49.31 1.55
N GLN A 637 3.83 49.68 2.72
CA GLN A 637 3.12 50.90 2.93
C GLN A 637 4.03 51.98 3.48
N GLU A 638 3.90 53.22 2.96
CA GLU A 638 4.43 54.40 3.64
C GLU A 638 3.48 54.92 4.69
N ALA A 639 3.95 55.73 5.63
CA ALA A 639 3.16 56.41 6.65
C ALA A 639 2.06 57.31 6.06
N SER A 640 2.26 57.74 4.81
CA SER A 640 1.29 58.49 4.01
C SER A 640 0.14 57.65 3.51
N GLY A 641 0.20 56.33 3.62
CA GLY A 641 -0.73 55.36 3.03
C GLY A 641 -0.44 55.01 1.57
N VAL A 642 0.67 55.49 1.00
CA VAL A 642 1.10 55.14 -0.36
C VAL A 642 1.75 53.77 -0.35
N THR A 643 1.35 52.88 -1.29
CA THR A 643 2.00 51.59 -1.52
C THR A 643 3.21 51.74 -2.44
N VAL A 644 4.36 51.35 -1.97
CA VAL A 644 5.59 51.23 -2.77
C VAL A 644 5.74 49.78 -3.21
N THR A 645 5.93 49.57 -4.50
CA THR A 645 6.06 48.20 -5.08
C THR A 645 7.41 48.11 -5.83
N SER A 646 8.14 47.01 -5.59
CA SER A 646 9.43 46.75 -6.28
C SER A 646 9.21 46.28 -7.72
N GLY A 647 10.29 46.25 -8.51
CA GLY A 647 10.30 45.45 -9.75
C GLY A 647 10.19 43.98 -9.46
N ALA A 648 9.57 43.23 -10.38
CA ALA A 648 9.50 41.79 -10.28
C ALA A 648 10.85 41.14 -10.61
N VAL A 649 11.21 40.10 -9.87
CA VAL A 649 12.38 39.25 -10.07
C VAL A 649 11.94 37.92 -10.61
N ALA A 650 12.53 37.44 -11.71
CA ALA A 650 12.19 36.14 -12.29
C ALA A 650 12.62 34.99 -11.36
N VAL A 651 11.80 33.94 -11.34
CA VAL A 651 12.11 32.69 -10.64
C VAL A 651 13.07 31.86 -11.48
N ASP A 652 14.16 31.39 -10.89
CA ASP A 652 15.01 30.34 -11.46
C ASP A 652 14.30 29.02 -11.28
N THR A 653 13.81 28.43 -12.38
CA THR A 653 13.03 27.21 -12.41
C THR A 653 13.88 25.95 -12.62
N THR A 654 15.21 26.03 -12.51
CA THR A 654 16.12 24.89 -12.60
C THR A 654 15.73 23.85 -11.54
N THR A 655 15.47 22.60 -11.99
CA THR A 655 15.08 21.49 -11.08
C THR A 655 16.19 21.20 -10.08
N VAL A 656 15.82 21.06 -8.83
CA VAL A 656 16.70 20.58 -7.76
C VAL A 656 16.36 19.14 -7.48
N ALA A 657 17.28 18.24 -7.78
CA ALA A 657 17.07 16.82 -7.67
C ALA A 657 16.80 16.38 -6.22
N ASN A 658 15.73 15.61 -6.02
CA ASN A 658 15.39 14.97 -4.75
C ASN A 658 15.30 15.94 -3.54
N ARG A 659 14.87 17.18 -3.80
CA ARG A 659 14.69 18.22 -2.77
C ARG A 659 13.52 19.13 -3.13
N PRO A 660 12.85 19.75 -2.14
CA PRO A 660 11.69 20.62 -2.38
C PRO A 660 12.01 22.00 -2.97
N GLU A 661 13.29 22.39 -3.09
CA GLU A 661 13.71 23.77 -3.41
C GLU A 661 13.63 24.16 -4.88
N THR A 662 13.02 23.39 -5.78
CA THR A 662 12.81 23.79 -7.17
C THR A 662 12.01 25.09 -7.23
N GLY A 663 12.47 26.06 -8.03
CA GLY A 663 11.95 27.42 -8.06
C GLY A 663 12.59 28.30 -6.99
N ARG A 664 13.56 29.14 -7.40
CA ARG A 664 14.33 30.00 -6.51
C ARG A 664 14.26 31.44 -6.96
N ALA A 665 14.21 32.36 -5.99
CA ALA A 665 14.31 33.77 -6.25
C ALA A 665 15.04 34.50 -5.11
N THR A 666 15.74 35.56 -5.43
CA THR A 666 16.39 36.41 -4.42
C THR A 666 15.84 37.82 -4.51
N LEU A 667 15.22 38.30 -3.46
CA LEU A 667 14.69 39.64 -3.34
C LEU A 667 15.59 40.50 -2.46
N GLN A 668 15.87 41.71 -2.93
CA GLN A 668 16.50 42.77 -2.09
C GLN A 668 15.36 43.65 -1.57
N VAL A 669 14.88 43.38 -0.35
CA VAL A 669 13.87 44.21 0.30
C VAL A 669 14.55 45.43 0.89
N VAL A 670 14.10 46.63 0.49
CA VAL A 670 14.61 47.88 1.01
C VAL A 670 13.44 48.80 1.36
N PHE A 671 13.35 49.18 2.64
CA PHE A 671 12.32 50.09 3.14
C PHE A 671 12.79 51.56 3.00
N GLY A 672 11.98 52.38 2.40
CA GLY A 672 12.19 53.80 2.28
C GLY A 672 12.18 54.55 3.63
N GLN A 673 12.58 55.83 3.62
CA GLN A 673 12.62 56.63 4.87
C GLN A 673 11.22 56.82 5.47
N ASP A 674 10.20 56.84 4.61
CA ASP A 674 8.81 57.08 4.98
C ASP A 674 8.00 55.78 5.18
N ALA A 675 8.67 54.61 5.18
CA ALA A 675 8.02 53.31 5.40
C ALA A 675 7.28 53.31 6.74
N ALA A 676 6.02 52.85 6.68
CA ALA A 676 5.17 52.76 7.88
C ALA A 676 5.74 51.73 8.84
N ALA A 677 5.73 52.05 10.09
CA ALA A 677 6.11 51.15 11.17
C ALA A 677 4.86 50.59 11.84
N GLN A 678 4.94 49.33 12.18
CA GLN A 678 3.92 48.64 12.99
C GLN A 678 4.58 47.90 14.14
N LYS A 679 3.78 47.30 15.02
CA LYS A 679 4.29 46.43 16.06
C LYS A 679 4.76 45.12 15.41
N CYS A 680 5.91 44.59 15.77
CA CYS A 680 6.37 43.30 15.30
C CYS A 680 5.44 42.18 15.79
N SER A 681 5.23 41.16 14.98
CA SER A 681 4.50 39.94 15.35
C SER A 681 5.35 38.90 16.08
N PHE A 682 6.70 39.06 16.02
CA PHE A 682 7.65 38.12 16.59
C PHE A 682 8.39 38.69 17.81
N GLY A 683 8.85 37.76 18.69
CA GLY A 683 9.69 38.03 19.84
C GLY A 683 8.92 38.43 21.12
N ASP A 684 9.60 38.28 22.28
CA ASP A 684 9.08 38.66 23.60
C ASP A 684 9.01 40.16 23.81
N ALA A 685 9.57 40.95 22.89
CA ALA A 685 9.65 42.39 22.94
C ALA A 685 8.32 43.02 22.48
N GLN A 686 7.37 43.14 23.39
CA GLN A 686 6.08 43.80 23.15
C GLN A 686 6.23 45.28 22.71
N ASP A 687 7.45 45.84 22.62
CA ASP A 687 7.71 47.21 22.26
C ASP A 687 8.55 47.38 20.97
N THR A 688 8.92 46.29 20.27
CA THR A 688 9.69 46.41 19.04
C THR A 688 8.79 46.79 17.87
N SER A 689 9.18 47.80 17.10
CA SER A 689 8.51 48.19 15.87
C SER A 689 9.21 47.57 14.66
N CYS A 690 8.42 47.18 13.66
CA CYS A 690 8.84 46.57 12.42
C CYS A 690 8.35 47.34 11.19
N PHE A 691 9.08 47.22 10.10
CA PHE A 691 8.57 47.46 8.76
C PHE A 691 7.98 46.17 8.23
N LEU A 692 6.84 46.24 7.56
CA LEU A 692 6.19 45.10 6.92
C LEU A 692 6.28 45.22 5.41
N ALA A 693 6.86 44.21 4.75
CA ALA A 693 6.74 44.01 3.31
C ALA A 693 5.76 42.89 3.02
N THR A 694 4.94 43.06 2.00
CA THR A 694 4.16 41.99 1.40
C THR A 694 4.96 41.42 0.23
N ILE A 695 5.27 40.13 0.27
CA ILE A 695 5.93 39.39 -0.81
C ILE A 695 4.82 38.84 -1.70
N GLU A 696 4.87 39.11 -2.98
CA GLU A 696 3.88 38.72 -3.97
C GLU A 696 4.48 37.69 -4.93
N LEU A 697 3.84 36.51 -5.02
CA LEU A 697 4.16 35.45 -5.98
C LEU A 697 3.29 35.65 -7.23
N LEU A 698 3.89 35.73 -8.40
CA LEU A 698 3.22 36.15 -9.63
C LEU A 698 3.28 35.06 -10.69
N ASP A 699 2.20 34.93 -11.43
CA ASP A 699 2.14 34.11 -12.64
C ASP A 699 2.81 34.77 -13.84
N VAL A 700 2.75 34.11 -15.01
CA VAL A 700 3.31 34.63 -16.27
C VAL A 700 2.65 35.91 -16.77
N SER A 701 1.43 36.21 -16.35
CA SER A 701 0.71 37.43 -16.69
C SER A 701 1.04 38.61 -15.73
N GLY A 702 1.74 38.32 -14.64
CA GLY A 702 1.99 39.22 -13.51
C GLY A 702 0.82 39.32 -12.53
N ALA A 703 -0.17 38.42 -12.60
CA ALA A 703 -1.22 38.31 -11.60
C ALA A 703 -0.66 37.67 -10.31
N VAL A 704 -1.18 38.12 -9.17
CA VAL A 704 -0.75 37.63 -7.86
C VAL A 704 -1.45 36.29 -7.60
N LEU A 705 -0.64 35.25 -7.45
CA LEU A 705 -1.09 33.89 -7.09
C LEU A 705 -1.18 33.72 -5.58
N SER A 706 -0.22 34.27 -4.84
CA SER A 706 -0.16 34.18 -3.38
C SER A 706 0.67 35.33 -2.80
N THR A 707 0.43 35.60 -1.50
CA THR A 707 1.21 36.63 -0.78
C THR A 707 1.56 36.12 0.62
N TYR A 708 2.65 36.64 1.17
CA TYR A 708 2.98 36.48 2.58
C TYR A 708 3.74 37.72 3.09
N GLY A 709 3.78 37.91 4.40
CA GLY A 709 4.45 39.04 5.02
C GLY A 709 5.91 38.76 5.31
N TYR A 710 6.70 39.85 5.37
CA TYR A 710 8.06 39.84 5.89
C TYR A 710 8.25 41.05 6.79
N GLU A 711 8.52 40.81 8.06
CA GLU A 711 8.81 41.84 9.05
C GLU A 711 10.31 42.01 9.28
N LEU A 712 10.74 43.25 9.29
CA LEU A 712 12.09 43.66 9.63
C LEU A 712 12.05 44.66 10.78
N ALA A 713 12.68 44.38 11.92
CA ALA A 713 12.80 45.29 13.02
C ALA A 713 13.46 46.59 12.56
N ILE A 714 12.96 47.76 13.03
CA ILE A 714 13.43 49.09 12.55
C ILE A 714 14.91 49.31 12.80
N ASP A 715 15.43 48.74 13.87
CA ASP A 715 16.84 48.80 14.21
C ASP A 715 17.70 47.76 13.48
N GLY A 716 17.11 46.91 12.68
CA GLY A 716 17.78 45.84 11.98
C GLY A 716 18.27 44.73 12.89
N SER A 717 17.76 44.62 14.11
CA SER A 717 18.17 43.59 15.08
C SER A 717 17.60 42.22 14.79
N ALA A 718 16.42 42.14 14.17
CA ALA A 718 15.72 40.89 13.86
C ALA A 718 14.82 41.07 12.63
N ALA A 719 14.52 39.92 11.97
CA ALA A 719 13.59 39.86 10.86
C ALA A 719 12.87 38.49 10.85
N MET A 720 11.62 38.45 10.36
CA MET A 720 10.83 37.24 10.28
C MET A 720 9.87 37.29 9.07
N GLY A 721 9.75 36.14 8.40
CA GLY A 721 8.61 35.89 7.51
C GLY A 721 7.37 35.63 8.35
N ILE A 722 6.27 36.32 8.03
CA ILE A 722 4.99 36.12 8.68
C ILE A 722 3.92 35.72 7.66
N ASP A 723 3.04 34.83 8.04
CA ASP A 723 1.85 34.53 7.29
C ASP A 723 0.80 35.55 7.74
N SER A 724 0.66 36.63 6.93
CA SER A 724 -0.24 37.71 7.27
C SER A 724 -1.70 37.30 7.05
N GLU A 725 -2.58 37.66 8.01
CA GLU A 725 -4.02 37.86 7.74
C GLU A 725 -4.26 38.96 6.68
N ALA A 726 -3.27 39.29 5.85
CA ALA A 726 -3.34 40.37 4.91
C ALA A 726 -4.25 40.04 3.74
N GLY A 727 -5.49 40.40 3.91
CA GLY A 727 -6.38 40.74 2.81
C GLY A 727 -6.85 39.57 1.99
N ALA A 728 -8.05 39.11 2.30
CA ALA A 728 -8.93 38.44 1.37
C ALA A 728 -8.87 39.07 -0.04
N GLY A 729 -8.00 38.51 -0.90
CA GLY A 729 -7.76 38.99 -2.26
C GLY A 729 -7.00 37.96 -3.09
N GLY A 730 -6.43 36.94 -2.47
CA GLY A 730 -5.91 35.78 -3.18
C GLY A 730 -7.02 34.74 -3.24
N ALA A 731 -7.54 34.46 -4.42
CA ALA A 731 -8.43 33.37 -4.67
C ALA A 731 -7.73 32.06 -4.29
N GLY A 732 -7.75 31.71 -3.01
CA GLY A 732 -7.85 30.34 -2.61
C GLY A 732 -9.11 29.87 -3.28
N ALA A 733 -9.02 28.98 -4.23
CA ALA A 733 -10.16 28.37 -4.88
C ALA A 733 -10.99 27.68 -3.81
N SER A 734 -11.89 28.46 -3.18
CA SER A 734 -13.05 27.92 -2.52
C SER A 734 -13.77 27.13 -3.61
N MET A 735 -13.74 25.82 -3.51
CA MET A 735 -14.48 24.92 -4.37
C MET A 735 -15.97 25.02 -4.10
N HIS A 736 -16.55 26.17 -4.42
CA HIS A 736 -17.94 26.31 -4.73
C HIS A 736 -18.02 26.89 -6.12
N ALA A 737 -18.42 26.04 -7.06
CA ALA A 737 -18.73 26.42 -8.41
C ALA A 737 -19.83 27.51 -8.37
N GLU A 738 -19.46 28.77 -8.43
CA GLU A 738 -20.30 29.81 -8.99
C GLU A 738 -19.87 30.03 -10.44
N GLU A 739 -20.77 29.63 -11.30
CA GLU A 739 -20.75 29.76 -12.74
C GLU A 739 -20.47 31.24 -13.13
N VAL A 740 -19.19 31.55 -13.45
CA VAL A 740 -18.90 32.82 -14.13
C VAL A 740 -19.17 32.60 -15.62
N VAL A 741 -20.41 32.88 -15.99
CA VAL A 741 -20.78 33.08 -17.39
C VAL A 741 -20.06 34.34 -17.92
N VAL A 742 -18.95 34.17 -18.61
CA VAL A 742 -18.36 35.20 -19.44
C VAL A 742 -19.23 35.29 -20.71
N ALA A 743 -20.09 36.29 -20.77
CA ALA A 743 -20.83 36.62 -21.96
C ALA A 743 -19.86 37.06 -23.08
N PRO A 744 -19.88 36.47 -24.27
CA PRO A 744 -19.14 37.00 -25.40
C PRO A 744 -19.78 38.28 -25.90
N THR A 745 -18.96 39.30 -26.12
CA THR A 745 -19.33 40.59 -26.77
C THR A 745 -19.96 40.30 -28.15
N PRO A 746 -21.08 40.91 -28.50
CA PRO A 746 -21.74 40.62 -29.77
C PRO A 746 -21.08 41.37 -30.93
N VAL A 747 -20.59 40.66 -31.89
CA VAL A 747 -20.40 41.16 -33.27
C VAL A 747 -21.74 40.99 -33.98
N GLY A 748 -22.31 42.15 -34.38
CA GLY A 748 -23.62 42.20 -35.03
C GLY A 748 -23.63 41.57 -36.40
N ARG A 749 -24.77 40.90 -36.70
CA ARG A 749 -25.48 40.96 -38.00
C ARG A 749 -26.85 40.29 -37.94
N SER A 750 -27.81 41.21 -38.22
CA SER A 750 -29.09 41.09 -38.96
C SER A 750 -29.94 39.87 -38.89
N ASP A 751 -31.14 40.15 -38.37
CA ASP A 751 -32.48 39.70 -38.75
C ASP A 751 -32.71 38.46 -39.60
N ARG A 752 -33.40 37.53 -39.02
CA ARG A 752 -34.68 37.00 -39.52
C ARG A 752 -35.35 36.14 -38.46
N GLY A 753 -36.55 36.53 -38.08
CA GLY A 753 -37.37 35.87 -37.05
C GLY A 753 -37.86 34.50 -37.45
N PHE A 754 -38.13 33.71 -36.46
CA PHE A 754 -39.25 32.77 -36.39
C PHE A 754 -39.66 32.55 -34.92
N SER A 755 -40.90 32.80 -34.69
CA SER A 755 -41.62 32.57 -33.44
C SER A 755 -42.03 31.08 -33.33
N MET A 756 -42.27 30.69 -32.05
CA MET A 756 -42.94 29.50 -31.52
C MET A 756 -41.98 28.51 -30.83
N ALA A 757 -42.22 28.00 -29.65
CA ALA A 757 -43.42 27.96 -28.80
C ALA A 757 -42.99 27.64 -27.36
N ARG A 758 -43.56 28.39 -26.42
CA ARG A 758 -43.67 27.94 -25.03
C ARG A 758 -44.67 26.79 -24.98
N THR A 759 -44.27 25.65 -24.50
CA THR A 759 -45.05 24.66 -23.72
C THR A 759 -44.20 23.39 -23.52
N GLY A 760 -44.01 22.99 -22.26
CA GLY A 760 -43.41 21.66 -21.98
C GLY A 760 -42.52 21.48 -20.75
N ALA A 761 -42.64 22.35 -19.73
CA ALA A 761 -41.82 22.19 -18.53
C ALA A 761 -42.62 22.23 -17.20
N THR A 762 -43.82 21.67 -17.19
CA THR A 762 -44.62 21.69 -15.95
C THR A 762 -45.28 20.35 -15.60
N ILE A 763 -44.92 19.24 -16.21
CA ILE A 763 -45.50 17.91 -15.91
C ILE A 763 -44.52 16.97 -15.19
N GLY A 764 -43.21 17.29 -15.12
CA GLY A 764 -42.19 16.38 -14.54
C GLY A 764 -42.10 16.32 -13.02
N ILE A 765 -42.54 17.38 -12.32
CA ILE A 765 -42.38 17.47 -10.86
C ILE A 765 -43.58 16.86 -10.08
N GLY A 766 -44.73 16.70 -10.70
CA GLY A 766 -45.90 16.10 -10.03
C GLY A 766 -45.83 14.57 -9.86
N VAL A 767 -45.08 13.86 -10.68
CA VAL A 767 -45.05 12.39 -10.68
C VAL A 767 -44.03 11.83 -9.64
N ILE A 768 -42.98 12.58 -9.35
CA ILE A 768 -41.95 12.17 -8.33
C ILE A 768 -42.51 12.38 -6.92
N ALA A 769 -43.30 13.45 -6.68
CA ALA A 769 -43.90 13.68 -5.39
C ALA A 769 -45.03 12.68 -5.04
N LEU A 770 -45.74 12.14 -6.04
CA LEU A 770 -46.76 11.13 -5.84
C LEU A 770 -46.19 9.75 -5.57
N GLY A 771 -44.99 9.41 -6.14
CA GLY A 771 -44.27 8.17 -5.87
C GLY A 771 -43.71 8.06 -4.46
N LEU A 772 -43.26 9.16 -3.88
CA LEU A 772 -42.76 9.22 -2.50
C LEU A 772 -43.86 9.18 -1.44
N LEU A 773 -45.06 9.69 -1.75
CA LEU A 773 -46.20 9.58 -0.83
C LEU A 773 -46.83 8.18 -0.79
N ILE A 774 -46.80 7.45 -1.87
CA ILE A 774 -47.31 6.04 -1.93
C ILE A 774 -46.31 5.08 -1.29
N GLY A 775 -44.99 5.28 -1.47
CA GLY A 775 -43.92 4.48 -0.81
C GLY A 775 -43.91 4.66 0.71
N GLY A 776 -44.12 5.89 1.21
CA GLY A 776 -44.20 6.20 2.63
C GLY A 776 -45.43 5.61 3.34
N ALA A 777 -46.56 5.52 2.66
CA ALA A 777 -47.80 4.94 3.21
C ALA A 777 -47.72 3.41 3.34
N ILE A 778 -47.03 2.71 2.46
CA ILE A 778 -46.83 1.24 2.49
C ILE A 778 -45.89 0.83 3.65
N LEU A 779 -44.86 1.65 3.96
CA LEU A 779 -43.96 1.40 5.09
C LEU A 779 -44.63 1.64 6.46
N LEU A 780 -45.60 2.58 6.55
CA LEU A 780 -46.32 2.86 7.79
C LEU A 780 -47.41 1.81 8.10
N VAL A 781 -47.99 1.17 7.10
CA VAL A 781 -48.97 0.10 7.28
C VAL A 781 -48.31 -1.23 7.68
N ARG A 782 -47.06 -1.50 7.27
CA ARG A 782 -46.33 -2.68 7.73
C ARG A 782 -45.77 -2.60 9.15
N ARG A 783 -45.74 -1.41 9.76
CA ARG A 783 -45.23 -1.23 11.14
C ARG A 783 -46.36 -1.23 12.18
N ARG A 784 -47.63 -1.38 11.79
CA ARG A 784 -48.82 -1.40 12.67
C ARG A 784 -49.52 -2.77 12.80
N GLY A 785 -48.94 -3.82 12.25
CA GLY A 785 -49.51 -5.17 12.25
C GLY A 785 -48.77 -6.19 13.08
N GLY A 786 -48.12 -5.78 14.17
CA GLY A 786 -47.36 -6.73 14.99
C GLY A 786 -47.29 -6.29 16.45
N ALA A 787 -48.41 -6.19 17.11
CA ALA A 787 -48.53 -6.20 18.56
C ALA A 787 -50.00 -6.52 18.90
N ASP A 788 -50.18 -7.78 19.28
CA ASP A 788 -51.16 -8.16 20.35
C ASP A 788 -51.02 -9.63 20.72
N GLU A 789 -51.21 -9.84 21.99
CA GLU A 789 -51.40 -11.09 22.76
C GLU A 789 -50.09 -11.83 23.22
N GLY A 790 -49.84 -11.91 24.49
CA GLY A 790 -50.57 -12.08 25.71
C GLY A 790 -49.72 -12.12 26.93
N ASP A 791 -50.17 -11.43 27.80
CA ASP A 791 -50.39 -11.42 29.25
C ASP A 791 -49.91 -12.63 30.07
N VAL A 792 -49.44 -12.29 31.27
CA VAL A 792 -49.59 -12.86 32.59
C VAL A 792 -48.30 -12.93 33.43
N SER A 793 -48.21 -11.98 34.29
CA SER A 793 -48.14 -11.93 35.76
C SER A 793 -46.86 -12.31 36.52
N ASP A 794 -46.58 -11.37 37.42
CA ASP A 794 -46.09 -11.44 38.80
C ASP A 794 -44.57 -11.76 39.01
N GLY A 795 -43.88 -10.93 39.72
CA GLY A 795 -43.91 -10.43 41.02
C GLY A 795 -42.52 -10.02 41.53
N VAL A 796 -42.41 -8.79 41.97
CA VAL A 796 -41.80 -8.33 43.24
C VAL A 796 -40.46 -8.97 43.67
N ASP A 797 -39.35 -8.24 43.75
CA ASP A 797 -38.91 -7.46 44.94
C ASP A 797 -37.52 -6.88 44.73
N ALA A 798 -37.42 -5.61 45.12
CA ALA A 798 -36.17 -4.90 45.38
C ALA A 798 -35.54 -5.33 46.70
N VAL A 799 -34.23 -5.34 46.74
CA VAL A 799 -33.48 -5.02 47.99
C VAL A 799 -32.13 -4.34 47.65
N ASP A 800 -32.00 -3.09 48.11
CA ASP A 800 -30.74 -2.38 48.35
C ASP A 800 -29.85 -3.06 49.39
N ALA A 801 -28.53 -2.84 49.32
CA ALA A 801 -27.61 -2.47 50.40
C ALA A 801 -26.15 -2.62 49.88
N ASP A 802 -25.42 -1.60 49.70
CA ASP A 802 -24.63 -0.77 50.62
C ASP A 802 -23.42 -1.45 51.36
N PHE A 803 -22.27 -0.70 51.27
CA PHE A 803 -21.06 -0.64 52.13
C PHE A 803 -20.05 -1.82 52.13
N ALA A 804 -18.75 -1.63 52.19
CA ALA A 804 -17.83 -0.56 52.58
C ALA A 804 -16.37 -1.04 52.36
N ASP A 805 -15.51 -0.05 52.18
CA ASP A 805 -14.06 0.06 52.53
C ASP A 805 -13.34 -1.09 53.25
N LEU A 806 -12.11 -1.36 52.84
CA LEU A 806 -10.97 -1.43 53.77
C LEU A 806 -9.59 -1.31 53.05
N ASP A 807 -8.85 -0.41 53.62
CA ASP A 807 -7.46 0.03 53.42
C ASP A 807 -6.38 -1.06 53.19
N GLY A 808 -5.28 -0.58 52.52
CA GLY A 808 -3.97 -1.25 52.33
C GLY A 808 -3.20 -1.58 53.64
N PRO A 809 -1.92 -1.82 53.66
CA PRO A 809 -0.81 -1.09 52.99
C PRO A 809 0.39 -1.93 52.44
N ALA A 810 1.17 -1.22 51.62
CA ALA A 810 2.64 -1.20 51.41
C ALA A 810 3.56 -2.38 51.76
N GLY A 811 4.52 -2.67 50.90
CA GLY A 811 5.76 -3.37 51.20
C GLY A 811 6.68 -3.67 50.01
N THR A 812 7.47 -2.74 49.59
CA THR A 812 8.90 -2.72 49.17
C THR A 812 9.62 -4.02 48.81
N GLY A 813 10.40 -3.99 47.70
CA GLY A 813 11.69 -4.67 47.59
C GLY A 813 12.03 -5.23 46.22
N SER A 814 12.83 -4.50 45.46
CA SER A 814 13.73 -5.01 44.40
C SER A 814 14.90 -5.80 45.03
N PRO A 815 15.74 -6.54 44.28
CA PRO A 815 16.46 -6.12 43.08
C PRO A 815 16.07 -6.83 41.80
#